data_e1da77bbf8458383e7bc6b2f65b61a78
#
_entry.id   e1da77bbf8458383e7bc6b2f65b61a78
#
_cell.length_a   1.000
_cell.length_b   1.000
_cell.length_c   1.000
_cell.angle_alpha   90.00
_cell.angle_beta   90.00
_cell.angle_gamma   90.00
#
_symmetry.space_group_name_H-M   'P 1'
#
loop_
_entity.id
_entity.type
_entity.pdbx_description
1 polymer ?
#
loop_
_entity_poly.entity_id
_entity_poly.type
_entity_poly.pdbx_seq_one_letter_code
_entity_poly.pdbx_strand_id
1 'polypeptide(L)'
;MSQPGHIPELLAPAGDWECARAAVENGADAIYFGLDRFNARMRAKNFTLADLPELMEFLHRRGVRGYVTFNTLVFSDEMADAEEYLRGIIGGGADAAIVQDVGICRMIRALSPDFPIHCSTQMTITSAAGVAFAQSLGAQLVVLARENSLEDIAKIQAAQTGPSALPLEVFVHGALCVAFSGQCLTSEALGGRSANRGECAQACRLPYELVSDGATVPLGDRRYLLSPQDLAGLEVLPELIRTGVASLKIEGRLKSAEYVASITRVYRQALDGAASARARYELEMTFSRGLSPGWFKGIDNRSLVHARFGTKRGVFLGTVERVDDEAVTLRLESQLKPGDGVVFDAGRPDAPEEGGRVYQVEAIGRGQSVLRFGSGDIAWGRVRSGQKLWKTDDPALGKELRATFAGDAIRFRRPVHLEAFGSEGEPLSVVLRDENGREARAQSALPLTQARTQPLDSERLRAQFERLGGTPFRLGTLRSAVSDGLMLPMSELNRLRREVVDGLSGARANGPRWTLNGPLSAPVFAPHPDPSAPELIALIRLPTQLRAAWTAGVRTIYCEFENPKAYREAVAEFRGLQTQGEPGSSIWVAPPRIFLPGEEWILEQVRSSGPDGFLARNHDHLGFYAGERLRGDFSLNVANPWTAEFFCQRYGLERLTASYDLNIGQLEALLRTAPPARFDLTLHQHMPMFHMNHCVFCAFLSTGKDYRDCGRPCEKHRVGLRDRVGAELPLKADAGCRNTVYNNRAQSGAEYASRLIGLGARNFRIEFVNEEPGEVAQTLDRYRRLLSGEISGADLWRELKLIHQLGVTRGQMSGS
;
A
#
# COMPACT_ATOMS: atom_id res chain seq x y z
N MET A 1 24.26 12.63 -1.93
CA MET A 1 25.26 11.53 -1.90
C MET A 1 25.07 10.79 -0.60
N SER A 2 24.54 9.56 -0.65
CA SER A 2 24.41 8.69 0.53
C SER A 2 25.78 8.44 1.13
N GLN A 3 25.88 8.55 2.46
CA GLN A 3 27.12 8.15 3.16
C GLN A 3 27.43 6.69 2.81
N PRO A 4 28.67 6.34 2.47
CA PRO A 4 29.04 4.96 2.25
C PRO A 4 28.85 4.18 3.54
N GLY A 5 27.89 3.23 3.55
CA GLY A 5 27.64 2.31 4.67
C GLY A 5 26.25 2.38 5.31
N HIS A 6 25.31 3.18 4.78
CA HIS A 6 23.94 3.17 5.32
C HIS A 6 23.19 1.89 4.89
N ILE A 7 22.90 1.03 5.87
CA ILE A 7 22.04 -0.15 5.69
C ILE A 7 20.62 0.29 6.01
N PRO A 8 19.65 0.16 5.06
CA PRO A 8 18.27 0.53 5.32
C PRO A 8 17.62 -0.36 6.38
N GLU A 9 16.68 0.20 7.12
CA GLU A 9 15.85 -0.52 8.08
C GLU A 9 15.06 -1.64 7.40
N LEU A 10 15.04 -2.84 7.97
CA LEU A 10 14.18 -3.93 7.53
C LEU A 10 12.89 -3.94 8.34
N LEU A 11 11.78 -3.54 7.72
CA LEU A 11 10.46 -3.45 8.32
C LEU A 11 9.61 -4.67 7.98
N ALA A 12 9.33 -5.50 8.98
CA ALA A 12 8.56 -6.73 8.82
C ALA A 12 7.10 -6.60 9.32
N PRO A 13 6.13 -7.33 8.74
CA PRO A 13 4.75 -7.33 9.18
C PRO A 13 4.55 -8.21 10.42
N ALA A 14 3.63 -7.80 11.30
CA ALA A 14 3.13 -8.66 12.37
C ALA A 14 1.59 -8.60 12.43
N GLY A 15 0.93 -9.73 12.20
CA GLY A 15 -0.53 -9.89 12.32
C GLY A 15 -0.95 -10.35 13.72
N ASP A 16 -0.02 -10.92 14.48
CA ASP A 16 -0.21 -11.42 15.86
C ASP A 16 1.16 -11.59 16.55
N TRP A 17 1.14 -12.08 17.80
CA TRP A 17 2.33 -12.32 18.62
C TRP A 17 3.32 -13.32 18.01
N GLU A 18 2.83 -14.36 17.35
CA GLU A 18 3.70 -15.36 16.72
C GLU A 18 4.48 -14.73 15.55
N CYS A 19 3.78 -13.92 14.73
CA CYS A 19 4.41 -13.13 13.66
C CYS A 19 5.41 -12.11 14.20
N ALA A 20 5.12 -11.43 15.31
CA ALA A 20 6.03 -10.49 15.95
C ALA A 20 7.32 -11.19 16.39
N ARG A 21 7.22 -12.34 17.07
CA ARG A 21 8.40 -13.17 17.43
C ARG A 21 9.16 -13.62 16.19
N ALA A 22 8.45 -14.11 15.16
CA ALA A 22 9.07 -14.54 13.92
C ALA A 22 9.86 -13.42 13.24
N ALA A 23 9.35 -12.21 13.18
CA ALA A 23 10.05 -11.05 12.64
C ALA A 23 11.30 -10.70 13.43
N VAL A 24 11.16 -10.57 14.75
CA VAL A 24 12.24 -10.19 15.67
C VAL A 24 13.39 -11.19 15.65
N GLU A 25 13.09 -12.48 15.78
CA GLU A 25 14.10 -13.54 15.87
C GLU A 25 14.75 -13.87 14.50
N ASN A 26 14.23 -13.31 13.40
CA ASN A 26 14.83 -13.41 12.07
C ASN A 26 15.43 -12.09 11.57
N GLY A 27 15.57 -11.08 12.45
CA GLY A 27 16.41 -9.90 12.20
C GLY A 27 15.70 -8.69 11.63
N ALA A 28 14.41 -8.52 11.87
CA ALA A 28 13.71 -7.26 11.60
C ALA A 28 14.26 -6.12 12.47
N ASP A 29 14.44 -4.94 11.90
CA ASP A 29 14.82 -3.73 12.64
C ASP A 29 13.60 -2.99 13.19
N ALA A 30 12.47 -3.17 12.53
CA ALA A 30 11.18 -2.69 12.99
C ALA A 30 10.07 -3.68 12.57
N ILE A 31 8.96 -3.65 13.30
CA ILE A 31 7.74 -4.32 12.86
C ILE A 31 6.60 -3.31 12.71
N TYR A 32 5.68 -3.58 11.76
CA TYR A 32 4.43 -2.84 11.68
C TYR A 32 3.24 -3.77 11.90
N PHE A 33 2.30 -3.29 12.68
CA PHE A 33 1.15 -4.09 13.10
C PHE A 33 -0.11 -3.23 13.18
N GLY A 34 -1.27 -3.88 13.14
CA GLY A 34 -2.56 -3.25 13.35
C GLY A 34 -3.07 -3.48 14.76
N LEU A 35 -3.85 -2.55 15.24
CA LEU A 35 -4.71 -2.75 16.38
C LEU A 35 -6.12 -3.15 15.88
N ASP A 36 -7.06 -3.39 16.77
CA ASP A 36 -8.41 -3.84 16.45
C ASP A 36 -9.27 -2.80 15.71
N ARG A 37 -8.85 -1.51 15.64
CA ARG A 37 -9.55 -0.43 14.93
C ARG A 37 -8.63 0.33 13.97
N PHE A 38 -9.21 1.02 13.01
CA PHE A 38 -8.58 1.99 12.11
C PHE A 38 -7.37 1.47 11.31
N ASN A 39 -7.37 0.20 10.95
CA ASN A 39 -6.30 -0.37 10.12
C ASN A 39 -6.81 -1.10 8.87
N ALA A 40 -6.05 -1.04 7.77
CA ALA A 40 -6.40 -1.60 6.47
C ALA A 40 -6.30 -3.14 6.38
N ARG A 41 -6.17 -3.85 7.50
CA ARG A 41 -6.14 -5.32 7.57
C ARG A 41 -7.00 -5.81 8.75
N MET A 42 -8.24 -5.35 8.82
CA MET A 42 -9.20 -5.72 9.86
C MET A 42 -9.40 -7.24 10.02
N ARG A 43 -9.17 -8.01 8.95
CA ARG A 43 -9.27 -9.49 8.96
C ARG A 43 -8.08 -10.21 9.57
N ALA A 44 -6.97 -9.52 9.85
CA ALA A 44 -5.88 -10.09 10.63
C ALA A 44 -6.34 -10.23 12.09
N LYS A 45 -5.67 -11.08 12.87
CA LYS A 45 -5.97 -11.24 14.30
C LYS A 45 -5.77 -9.92 15.05
N ASN A 46 -4.76 -9.13 14.62
CA ASN A 46 -4.37 -7.85 15.19
C ASN A 46 -4.08 -7.91 16.69
N PHE A 47 -3.61 -6.78 17.24
CA PHE A 47 -3.44 -6.56 18.65
C PHE A 47 -4.55 -5.64 19.16
N THR A 48 -4.72 -5.55 20.46
CA THR A 48 -5.59 -4.56 21.08
C THR A 48 -4.76 -3.41 21.64
N LEU A 49 -5.43 -2.31 21.99
CA LEU A 49 -4.77 -1.20 22.66
C LEU A 49 -4.18 -1.63 24.02
N ALA A 50 -4.79 -2.62 24.70
CA ALA A 50 -4.30 -3.18 25.95
C ALA A 50 -3.02 -4.02 25.77
N ASP A 51 -2.82 -4.66 24.63
CA ASP A 51 -1.60 -5.43 24.33
C ASP A 51 -0.39 -4.54 24.01
N LEU A 52 -0.65 -3.28 23.62
CA LEU A 52 0.37 -2.39 23.08
C LEU A 52 1.57 -2.18 24.03
N PRO A 53 1.41 -1.89 25.32
CA PRO A 53 2.56 -1.69 26.22
C PRO A 53 3.45 -2.92 26.32
N GLU A 54 2.87 -4.12 26.43
CA GLU A 54 3.62 -5.39 26.52
C GLU A 54 4.37 -5.66 25.21
N LEU A 55 3.72 -5.44 24.08
CA LEU A 55 4.33 -5.60 22.76
C LEU A 55 5.50 -4.63 22.56
N MET A 56 5.33 -3.37 22.93
CA MET A 56 6.38 -2.37 22.80
C MET A 56 7.57 -2.66 23.72
N GLU A 57 7.34 -3.09 24.96
CA GLU A 57 8.42 -3.52 25.86
C GLU A 57 9.18 -4.72 25.28
N PHE A 58 8.47 -5.73 24.76
CA PHE A 58 9.09 -6.89 24.09
C PHE A 58 9.99 -6.45 22.92
N LEU A 59 9.50 -5.56 22.06
CA LEU A 59 10.25 -5.05 20.92
C LEU A 59 11.47 -4.23 21.33
N HIS A 60 11.27 -3.27 22.20
CA HIS A 60 12.32 -2.36 22.64
C HIS A 60 13.48 -3.09 23.34
N ARG A 61 13.18 -4.06 24.21
CA ARG A 61 14.22 -4.91 24.82
C ARG A 61 15.09 -5.63 23.79
N ARG A 62 14.49 -5.97 22.61
CA ARG A 62 15.19 -6.61 21.48
C ARG A 62 15.85 -5.62 20.53
N GLY A 63 15.74 -4.30 20.77
CA GLY A 63 16.24 -3.24 19.90
C GLY A 63 15.44 -3.12 18.60
N VAL A 64 14.16 -3.49 18.62
CA VAL A 64 13.24 -3.43 17.48
C VAL A 64 12.23 -2.32 17.71
N ARG A 65 11.90 -1.55 16.67
CA ARG A 65 10.86 -0.51 16.69
C ARG A 65 9.49 -1.08 16.36
N GLY A 66 8.43 -0.46 16.90
CA GLY A 66 7.05 -0.87 16.64
C GLY A 66 6.22 0.27 16.06
N TYR A 67 5.70 0.05 14.83
CA TYR A 67 4.90 1.04 14.11
C TYR A 67 3.46 0.59 14.02
N VAL A 68 2.56 1.38 14.59
CA VAL A 68 1.12 1.11 14.57
C VAL A 68 0.53 1.56 13.23
N THR A 69 -0.21 0.71 12.55
CA THR A 69 -0.98 1.14 11.37
C THR A 69 -2.29 1.79 11.78
N PHE A 70 -2.44 3.07 11.48
CA PHE A 70 -3.67 3.85 11.52
C PHE A 70 -3.98 4.33 10.11
N ASN A 71 -4.09 3.38 9.17
CA ASN A 71 -3.98 3.61 7.74
C ASN A 71 -5.28 3.34 6.98
N THR A 72 -6.38 3.77 7.56
CA THR A 72 -7.70 3.85 6.92
C THR A 72 -8.15 5.30 6.81
N LEU A 73 -9.13 5.58 5.97
CA LEU A 73 -9.89 6.81 6.07
C LEU A 73 -10.68 6.78 7.39
N VAL A 74 -10.84 7.94 8.02
CA VAL A 74 -11.64 8.11 9.23
C VAL A 74 -12.81 9.03 8.90
N PHE A 75 -14.01 8.61 9.24
CA PHE A 75 -15.22 9.34 8.93
C PHE A 75 -15.57 10.35 10.03
N SER A 76 -16.42 11.31 9.69
CA SER A 76 -16.74 12.43 10.59
C SER A 76 -17.29 12.00 11.95
N ASP A 77 -18.09 10.97 11.99
CA ASP A 77 -18.70 10.39 13.20
C ASP A 77 -17.73 9.54 14.04
N GLU A 78 -16.59 9.17 13.48
CA GLU A 78 -15.54 8.40 14.15
C GLU A 78 -14.43 9.28 14.76
N MET A 79 -14.43 10.60 14.53
CA MET A 79 -13.31 11.47 14.86
C MET A 79 -13.01 11.53 16.36
N ALA A 80 -14.01 11.50 17.23
CA ALA A 80 -13.83 11.48 18.68
C ALA A 80 -13.16 10.17 19.14
N ASP A 81 -13.62 9.05 18.63
CA ASP A 81 -13.05 7.73 18.90
C ASP A 81 -11.61 7.65 18.39
N ALA A 82 -11.34 8.22 17.21
CA ALA A 82 -10.00 8.26 16.64
C ALA A 82 -9.04 9.07 17.50
N GLU A 83 -9.48 10.21 18.09
CA GLU A 83 -8.68 11.00 19.03
C GLU A 83 -8.31 10.17 20.26
N GLU A 84 -9.29 9.54 20.90
CA GLU A 84 -9.05 8.72 22.10
C GLU A 84 -8.09 7.56 21.79
N TYR A 85 -8.29 6.91 20.65
CA TYR A 85 -7.46 5.79 20.22
C TYR A 85 -6.02 6.20 19.92
N LEU A 86 -5.83 7.35 19.29
CA LEU A 86 -4.50 7.93 19.03
C LEU A 86 -3.78 8.30 20.34
N ARG A 87 -4.50 8.85 21.34
CA ARG A 87 -3.94 9.11 22.68
C ARG A 87 -3.43 7.83 23.33
N GLY A 88 -4.20 6.73 23.19
CA GLY A 88 -3.77 5.42 23.68
C GLY A 88 -2.54 4.88 22.95
N ILE A 89 -2.44 5.05 21.63
CA ILE A 89 -1.28 4.65 20.83
C ILE A 89 -0.02 5.43 21.25
N ILE A 90 -0.14 6.74 21.38
CA ILE A 90 0.96 7.63 21.75
C ILE A 90 1.41 7.34 23.18
N GLY A 91 0.45 7.21 24.12
CA GLY A 91 0.71 6.87 25.52
C GLY A 91 1.22 5.45 25.74
N GLY A 92 0.88 4.51 24.88
CA GLY A 92 1.34 3.11 24.87
C GLY A 92 2.77 2.91 24.39
N GLY A 93 3.48 4.00 23.99
CA GLY A 93 4.90 3.96 23.65
C GLY A 93 5.21 3.44 22.25
N ALA A 94 4.26 3.49 21.31
CA ALA A 94 4.54 3.22 19.91
C ALA A 94 5.62 4.16 19.35
N ASP A 95 6.47 3.67 18.44
CA ASP A 95 7.55 4.50 17.88
C ASP A 95 7.07 5.39 16.73
N ALA A 96 5.99 5.02 16.04
CA ALA A 96 5.33 5.83 15.01
C ALA A 96 3.91 5.30 14.71
N ALA A 97 3.11 6.13 14.03
CA ALA A 97 1.89 5.69 13.35
C ALA A 97 2.05 5.78 11.82
N ILE A 98 1.59 4.74 11.11
CA ILE A 98 1.51 4.73 9.65
C ILE A 98 0.11 5.19 9.25
N VAL A 99 -0.01 6.35 8.61
CA VAL A 99 -1.28 7.07 8.43
C VAL A 99 -1.60 7.30 6.95
N GLN A 100 -2.87 7.11 6.57
CA GLN A 100 -3.39 7.43 5.24
C GLN A 100 -4.11 8.77 5.21
N ASP A 101 -4.95 9.04 6.21
CA ASP A 101 -5.87 10.16 6.25
C ASP A 101 -5.15 11.47 6.61
N VAL A 102 -5.33 12.50 5.76
CA VAL A 102 -4.70 13.82 5.94
C VAL A 102 -5.18 14.49 7.23
N GLY A 103 -6.46 14.37 7.55
CA GLY A 103 -7.06 14.91 8.77
C GLY A 103 -6.48 14.24 10.03
N ILE A 104 -6.20 12.93 9.95
CA ILE A 104 -5.57 12.19 11.05
C ILE A 104 -4.11 12.61 11.23
N CYS A 105 -3.36 12.87 10.16
CA CYS A 105 -2.01 13.43 10.30
C CYS A 105 -2.05 14.76 11.06
N ARG A 106 -3.00 15.63 10.73
CA ARG A 106 -3.20 16.91 11.44
C ARG A 106 -3.62 16.70 12.89
N MET A 107 -4.53 15.77 13.13
CA MET A 107 -4.97 15.41 14.47
C MET A 107 -3.80 14.93 15.33
N ILE A 108 -2.97 14.01 14.83
CA ILE A 108 -1.77 13.54 15.51
C ILE A 108 -0.85 14.72 15.84
N ARG A 109 -0.62 15.63 14.90
CA ARG A 109 0.26 16.78 15.09
C ARG A 109 -0.28 17.78 16.11
N ALA A 110 -1.60 17.92 16.21
CA ALA A 110 -2.25 18.69 17.25
C ALA A 110 -2.20 18.01 18.63
N LEU A 111 -2.34 16.68 18.67
CA LEU A 111 -2.23 15.87 19.89
C LEU A 111 -0.80 15.80 20.41
N SER A 112 0.17 15.69 19.51
CA SER A 112 1.58 15.49 19.85
C SER A 112 2.46 16.16 18.81
N PRO A 113 3.30 17.15 19.21
CA PRO A 113 4.19 17.82 18.28
C PRO A 113 5.37 16.95 17.85
N ASP A 114 5.72 15.92 18.62
CA ASP A 114 6.92 15.11 18.48
C ASP A 114 6.66 13.64 18.12
N PHE A 115 5.41 13.14 18.19
CA PHE A 115 5.09 11.75 17.80
C PHE A 115 5.29 11.53 16.30
N PRO A 116 6.07 10.50 15.86
CA PRO A 116 6.37 10.31 14.46
C PRO A 116 5.17 9.82 13.63
N ILE A 117 5.00 10.45 12.45
CA ILE A 117 4.01 10.09 11.44
C ILE A 117 4.76 9.54 10.24
N HIS A 118 4.42 8.31 9.83
CA HIS A 118 4.84 7.72 8.58
C HIS A 118 3.67 7.75 7.58
N CYS A 119 3.83 8.48 6.47
CA CYS A 119 2.78 8.52 5.45
C CYS A 119 2.65 7.16 4.77
N SER A 120 1.44 6.60 4.82
CA SER A 120 1.13 5.30 4.23
C SER A 120 1.24 5.33 2.70
N THR A 121 1.59 4.20 2.08
CA THR A 121 1.47 4.01 0.62
C THR A 121 0.05 4.30 0.09
N GLN A 122 -0.97 4.23 0.95
CA GLN A 122 -2.36 4.56 0.61
C GLN A 122 -2.60 6.07 0.43
N MET A 123 -1.65 6.94 0.79
CA MET A 123 -1.65 8.34 0.38
C MET A 123 -1.27 8.54 -1.09
N THR A 124 -0.82 7.49 -1.76
CA THR A 124 -0.46 7.50 -3.19
C THR A 124 0.61 8.54 -3.52
N ILE A 125 1.69 8.56 -2.74
CA ILE A 125 2.82 9.48 -2.98
C ILE A 125 3.75 8.86 -4.02
N THR A 126 3.90 9.53 -5.15
CA THR A 126 4.59 9.04 -6.34
C THR A 126 5.72 9.96 -6.81
N SER A 127 5.92 11.11 -6.16
CA SER A 127 6.79 12.18 -6.64
C SER A 127 7.43 13.00 -5.51
N ALA A 128 8.39 13.86 -5.83
CA ALA A 128 8.99 14.79 -4.88
C ALA A 128 7.98 15.81 -4.33
N ALA A 129 7.03 16.28 -5.15
CA ALA A 129 5.98 17.20 -4.69
C ALA A 129 5.03 16.51 -3.70
N GLY A 130 4.72 15.21 -3.90
CA GLY A 130 3.99 14.39 -2.94
C GLY A 130 4.75 14.22 -1.62
N VAL A 131 6.09 14.09 -1.67
CA VAL A 131 6.93 14.05 -0.45
C VAL A 131 6.90 15.40 0.27
N ALA A 132 6.99 16.52 -0.45
CA ALA A 132 6.87 17.87 0.12
C ALA A 132 5.48 18.10 0.75
N PHE A 133 4.41 17.55 0.14
CA PHE A 133 3.08 17.54 0.74
C PHE A 133 3.08 16.78 2.08
N ALA A 134 3.64 15.58 2.13
CA ALA A 134 3.75 14.81 3.38
C ALA A 134 4.56 15.55 4.46
N GLN A 135 5.62 16.22 4.06
CA GLN A 135 6.40 17.09 4.94
C GLN A 135 5.55 18.21 5.53
N SER A 136 4.67 18.82 4.73
CA SER A 136 3.76 19.87 5.20
C SER A 136 2.73 19.40 6.22
N LEU A 137 2.47 18.09 6.30
CA LEU A 137 1.65 17.44 7.31
C LEU A 137 2.45 17.12 8.60
N GLY A 138 3.75 17.38 8.62
CA GLY A 138 4.65 17.04 9.71
C GLY A 138 5.04 15.56 9.76
N ALA A 139 5.08 14.87 8.62
CA ALA A 139 5.57 13.52 8.53
C ALA A 139 7.08 13.40 8.75
N GLN A 140 7.56 12.26 9.24
CA GLN A 140 8.96 11.92 9.42
C GLN A 140 9.46 10.85 8.45
N LEU A 141 8.54 10.17 7.74
CA LEU A 141 8.87 9.17 6.73
C LEU A 141 7.73 9.05 5.72
N VAL A 142 8.08 8.75 4.47
CA VAL A 142 7.10 8.51 3.39
C VAL A 142 7.26 7.10 2.83
N VAL A 143 6.15 6.34 2.83
CA VAL A 143 6.06 5.08 2.09
C VAL A 143 5.63 5.38 0.66
N LEU A 144 6.54 5.27 -0.28
CA LEU A 144 6.26 5.52 -1.70
C LEU A 144 5.24 4.54 -2.27
N ALA A 145 4.56 4.96 -3.33
CA ALA A 145 3.73 4.06 -4.12
C ALA A 145 4.59 2.92 -4.70
N ARG A 146 3.99 1.73 -4.82
CA ARG A 146 4.69 0.52 -5.31
C ARG A 146 5.01 0.57 -6.79
N GLU A 147 4.38 1.50 -7.49
CA GLU A 147 4.49 1.74 -8.92
C GLU A 147 5.74 2.57 -9.31
N ASN A 148 6.44 3.15 -8.35
CA ASN A 148 7.69 3.86 -8.60
C ASN A 148 8.82 2.90 -9.00
N SER A 149 9.50 3.23 -10.10
CA SER A 149 10.71 2.55 -10.54
C SER A 149 11.94 2.99 -9.73
N LEU A 150 13.05 2.25 -9.86
CA LEU A 150 14.35 2.67 -9.28
C LEU A 150 14.76 4.06 -9.76
N GLU A 151 14.47 4.39 -11.02
CA GLU A 151 14.74 5.70 -11.61
C GLU A 151 13.88 6.78 -10.97
N ASP A 152 12.57 6.52 -10.76
CA ASP A 152 11.67 7.47 -10.08
C ASP A 152 12.08 7.69 -8.63
N ILE A 153 12.43 6.62 -7.90
CA ILE A 153 12.92 6.70 -6.52
C ILE A 153 14.18 7.57 -6.46
N ALA A 154 15.12 7.36 -7.38
CA ALA A 154 16.33 8.16 -7.45
C ALA A 154 16.05 9.64 -7.75
N LYS A 155 15.11 9.93 -8.67
CA LYS A 155 14.68 11.30 -8.97
C LYS A 155 14.02 11.97 -7.76
N ILE A 156 13.13 11.26 -7.06
CA ILE A 156 12.48 11.74 -5.84
C ILE A 156 13.52 12.03 -4.76
N GLN A 157 14.48 11.13 -4.55
CA GLN A 157 15.55 11.32 -3.57
C GLN A 157 16.44 12.52 -3.92
N ALA A 158 16.81 12.65 -5.20
CA ALA A 158 17.67 13.73 -5.67
C ALA A 158 16.99 15.11 -5.61
N ALA A 159 15.67 15.16 -5.76
CA ALA A 159 14.89 16.39 -5.67
C ALA A 159 14.72 16.91 -4.23
N GLN A 160 14.94 16.06 -3.24
CA GLN A 160 14.92 16.43 -1.82
C GLN A 160 16.26 17.04 -1.42
N THR A 161 16.28 18.31 -1.11
CA THR A 161 17.51 19.04 -0.72
C THR A 161 17.40 19.57 0.71
N GLY A 162 18.55 19.62 1.41
CA GLY A 162 18.66 20.20 2.75
C GLY A 162 18.32 19.24 3.90
N PRO A 163 18.37 19.74 5.14
CA PRO A 163 18.23 18.93 6.37
C PRO A 163 16.80 18.44 6.62
N SER A 164 15.84 18.94 5.86
CA SER A 164 14.42 18.59 5.98
C SER A 164 13.99 17.48 5.02
N ALA A 165 14.91 16.88 4.27
CA ALA A 165 14.64 15.74 3.41
C ALA A 165 14.02 14.58 4.21
N LEU A 166 12.86 14.08 3.76
CA LEU A 166 12.20 12.96 4.44
C LEU A 166 12.80 11.62 4.02
N PRO A 167 13.04 10.71 4.98
CA PRO A 167 13.38 9.33 4.68
C PRO A 167 12.30 8.66 3.83
N LEU A 168 12.72 7.87 2.83
CA LEU A 168 11.83 7.13 1.96
C LEU A 168 11.79 5.64 2.35
N GLU A 169 10.61 5.07 2.39
CA GLU A 169 10.35 3.64 2.58
C GLU A 169 9.74 3.05 1.30
N VAL A 170 10.17 1.86 0.92
CA VAL A 170 9.66 1.15 -0.25
C VAL A 170 9.29 -0.28 0.11
N PHE A 171 8.21 -0.81 -0.47
CA PHE A 171 7.91 -2.23 -0.38
C PHE A 171 8.89 -3.03 -1.23
N VAL A 172 9.44 -4.11 -0.65
CA VAL A 172 10.42 -4.97 -1.35
C VAL A 172 9.94 -6.39 -1.56
N HIS A 173 8.91 -6.83 -0.84
CA HIS A 173 8.41 -8.20 -0.97
C HIS A 173 6.93 -8.31 -0.64
N GLY A 174 6.26 -9.25 -1.33
CA GLY A 174 4.90 -9.70 -1.03
C GLY A 174 3.86 -9.30 -2.06
N ALA A 175 2.59 -9.39 -1.68
CA ALA A 175 1.48 -9.20 -2.60
C ALA A 175 1.44 -7.80 -3.22
N LEU A 176 1.48 -7.73 -4.57
CA LEU A 176 1.20 -6.50 -5.29
C LEU A 176 -0.30 -6.30 -5.46
N CYS A 177 -0.73 -5.06 -5.32
CA CYS A 177 -2.03 -4.59 -5.77
C CYS A 177 -1.92 -4.12 -7.22
N VAL A 178 -2.90 -4.40 -8.07
CA VAL A 178 -2.90 -3.90 -9.46
C VAL A 178 -3.27 -2.42 -9.52
N ALA A 179 -4.15 -1.98 -8.62
CA ALA A 179 -4.54 -0.58 -8.49
C ALA A 179 -3.58 0.16 -7.56
N PHE A 180 -3.40 1.45 -7.80
CA PHE A 180 -2.72 2.32 -6.86
C PHE A 180 -3.35 2.22 -5.46
N SER A 181 -2.51 2.06 -4.45
CA SER A 181 -2.98 1.98 -3.07
C SER A 181 -3.67 3.29 -2.67
N GLY A 182 -4.88 3.19 -2.10
CA GLY A 182 -5.71 4.36 -1.78
C GLY A 182 -6.65 4.80 -2.92
N GLN A 183 -6.54 4.21 -4.12
CA GLN A 183 -7.31 4.58 -5.32
C GLN A 183 -8.20 3.44 -5.85
N CYS A 184 -8.47 2.41 -5.05
CA CYS A 184 -9.27 1.26 -5.45
C CYS A 184 -10.66 1.32 -4.80
N LEU A 185 -11.70 1.51 -5.61
CA LEU A 185 -13.11 1.55 -5.21
C LEU A 185 -13.88 0.29 -5.63
N THR A 186 -13.17 -0.77 -6.03
CA THR A 186 -13.80 -1.99 -6.56
C THR A 186 -14.69 -2.68 -5.54
N SER A 187 -14.24 -2.78 -4.29
CA SER A 187 -15.01 -3.43 -3.21
C SER A 187 -16.27 -2.65 -2.88
N GLU A 188 -16.20 -1.32 -3.00
CA GLU A 188 -17.33 -0.41 -2.85
C GLU A 188 -18.36 -0.64 -3.96
N ALA A 189 -17.89 -0.65 -5.21
CA ALA A 189 -18.75 -0.86 -6.38
C ALA A 189 -19.44 -2.23 -6.39
N LEU A 190 -18.81 -3.28 -5.85
CA LEU A 190 -19.33 -4.65 -5.87
C LEU A 190 -20.17 -5.02 -4.65
N GLY A 191 -20.04 -4.32 -3.54
CA GLY A 191 -20.72 -4.75 -2.32
C GLY A 191 -20.75 -3.74 -1.17
N GLY A 192 -20.57 -2.43 -1.45
CA GLY A 192 -20.64 -1.37 -0.45
C GLY A 192 -19.59 -1.51 0.67
N ARG A 193 -18.42 -2.11 0.36
CA ARG A 193 -17.32 -2.31 1.31
C ARG A 193 -16.09 -1.55 0.86
N SER A 194 -15.48 -0.79 1.74
CA SER A 194 -14.31 0.02 1.38
C SER A 194 -13.00 -0.75 1.48
N ALA A 195 -12.26 -0.82 0.35
CA ALA A 195 -10.88 -1.33 0.35
C ALA A 195 -9.93 -0.40 1.14
N ASN A 196 -10.22 0.90 1.18
CA ASN A 196 -9.48 1.89 1.97
C ASN A 196 -9.75 1.77 3.47
N ARG A 197 -10.75 0.97 3.85
CA ARG A 197 -11.11 0.63 5.23
C ARG A 197 -10.73 -0.80 5.61
N GLY A 198 -9.98 -1.51 4.75
CA GLY A 198 -9.50 -2.87 5.02
C GLY A 198 -10.41 -3.99 4.55
N GLU A 199 -11.51 -3.71 3.88
CA GLU A 199 -12.50 -4.69 3.44
C GLU A 199 -12.37 -5.08 1.95
N CYS A 200 -11.13 -5.21 1.48
CA CYS A 200 -10.83 -5.55 0.10
C CYS A 200 -11.44 -6.90 -0.31
N ALA A 201 -12.27 -6.91 -1.37
CA ALA A 201 -12.88 -8.11 -1.95
C ALA A 201 -11.91 -8.95 -2.80
N GLN A 202 -10.70 -8.45 -3.11
CA GLN A 202 -9.70 -9.06 -3.97
C GLN A 202 -10.22 -9.40 -5.39
N ALA A 203 -11.14 -8.61 -5.92
CA ALA A 203 -11.73 -8.83 -7.26
C ALA A 203 -10.67 -8.81 -8.39
N CYS A 204 -9.53 -8.15 -8.22
CA CYS A 204 -8.40 -8.22 -9.14
C CYS A 204 -7.80 -9.64 -9.27
N ARG A 205 -8.13 -10.56 -8.36
CA ARG A 205 -7.67 -11.96 -8.37
C ARG A 205 -8.69 -12.92 -8.97
N LEU A 206 -9.80 -12.40 -9.49
CA LEU A 206 -10.83 -13.16 -10.18
C LEU A 206 -10.51 -13.28 -11.68
N PRO A 207 -11.05 -14.31 -12.37
CA PRO A 207 -10.93 -14.42 -13.82
C PRO A 207 -11.83 -13.41 -14.53
N TYR A 208 -11.33 -12.88 -15.66
CA TYR A 208 -12.03 -12.00 -16.57
C TYR A 208 -11.79 -12.45 -18.02
N GLU A 209 -12.73 -12.14 -18.90
CA GLU A 209 -12.55 -12.20 -20.34
C GLU A 209 -12.27 -10.79 -20.88
N LEU A 210 -11.37 -10.70 -21.85
CA LEU A 210 -11.13 -9.44 -22.57
C LEU A 210 -12.11 -9.34 -23.74
N VAL A 211 -12.82 -8.23 -23.81
CA VAL A 211 -13.71 -7.90 -24.92
C VAL A 211 -13.13 -6.69 -25.66
N SER A 212 -12.98 -6.76 -26.97
CA SER A 212 -12.55 -5.67 -27.84
C SER A 212 -13.55 -5.49 -28.96
N ASP A 213 -14.07 -4.27 -29.11
CA ASP A 213 -15.06 -3.89 -30.11
C ASP A 213 -16.28 -4.86 -30.16
N GLY A 214 -16.72 -5.31 -28.98
CA GLY A 214 -17.85 -6.23 -28.83
C GLY A 214 -17.54 -7.72 -29.00
N ALA A 215 -16.31 -8.08 -29.39
CA ALA A 215 -15.89 -9.47 -29.56
C ALA A 215 -14.93 -9.94 -28.44
N THR A 216 -15.10 -11.18 -27.98
CA THR A 216 -14.18 -11.77 -27.00
C THR A 216 -12.82 -12.06 -27.64
N VAL A 217 -11.76 -11.59 -27.04
CA VAL A 217 -10.38 -11.82 -27.48
C VAL A 217 -9.92 -13.21 -26.99
N PRO A 218 -9.45 -14.10 -27.87
CA PRO A 218 -9.00 -15.43 -27.47
C PRO A 218 -7.62 -15.38 -26.81
N LEU A 219 -7.57 -15.47 -25.47
CA LEU A 219 -6.35 -15.40 -24.68
C LEU A 219 -5.86 -16.78 -24.18
N GLY A 220 -6.48 -17.89 -24.59
CA GLY A 220 -6.11 -19.25 -24.18
C GLY A 220 -6.32 -19.46 -22.67
N ASP A 221 -5.26 -19.84 -21.95
CA ASP A 221 -5.27 -20.08 -20.50
C ASP A 221 -5.19 -18.78 -19.64
N ARG A 222 -5.07 -17.61 -20.27
CA ARG A 222 -4.94 -16.33 -19.58
C ARG A 222 -6.32 -15.76 -19.26
N ARG A 223 -6.70 -15.82 -17.99
CA ARG A 223 -8.00 -15.34 -17.48
C ARG A 223 -7.86 -14.32 -16.33
N TYR A 224 -6.73 -14.33 -15.61
CA TYR A 224 -6.51 -13.46 -14.45
C TYR A 224 -5.87 -12.14 -14.86
N LEU A 225 -6.57 -11.39 -15.73
CA LEU A 225 -6.05 -10.23 -16.46
C LEU A 225 -5.61 -9.06 -15.57
N LEU A 226 -6.06 -9.03 -14.32
CA LEU A 226 -5.76 -8.00 -13.34
C LEU A 226 -4.95 -8.54 -12.15
N SER A 227 -4.38 -9.76 -12.24
CA SER A 227 -3.67 -10.39 -11.13
C SER A 227 -2.15 -10.27 -11.31
N PRO A 228 -1.48 -9.24 -10.73
CA PRO A 228 -0.04 -9.14 -10.81
C PRO A 228 0.64 -10.26 -10.03
N GLN A 229 1.87 -10.60 -10.43
CA GLN A 229 2.78 -11.44 -9.68
C GLN A 229 3.10 -10.78 -8.33
N ASP A 230 3.65 -11.56 -7.39
CA ASP A 230 4.11 -11.02 -6.12
C ASP A 230 5.44 -10.29 -6.29
N LEU A 231 5.62 -9.20 -5.55
CA LEU A 231 6.86 -8.43 -5.55
C LEU A 231 7.99 -9.23 -4.90
N ALA A 232 9.15 -9.25 -5.55
CA ALA A 232 10.40 -9.75 -5.00
C ALA A 232 11.54 -8.84 -5.44
N GLY A 233 11.93 -7.91 -4.55
CA GLY A 233 13.00 -6.93 -4.78
C GLY A 233 14.39 -7.43 -4.46
N LEU A 234 14.57 -8.73 -4.17
CA LEU A 234 15.87 -9.26 -3.76
C LEU A 234 16.97 -9.04 -4.82
N GLU A 235 16.63 -9.23 -6.11
CA GLU A 235 17.57 -9.03 -7.21
C GLU A 235 17.98 -7.57 -7.42
N VAL A 236 17.13 -6.62 -7.03
CA VAL A 236 17.37 -5.17 -7.16
C VAL A 236 17.77 -4.52 -5.84
N LEU A 237 17.99 -5.32 -4.80
CA LEU A 237 18.33 -4.82 -3.47
C LEU A 237 19.61 -3.94 -3.47
N PRO A 238 20.69 -4.29 -4.18
CA PRO A 238 21.88 -3.42 -4.24
C PRO A 238 21.59 -2.06 -4.87
N GLU A 239 20.73 -2.02 -5.89
CA GLU A 239 20.30 -0.79 -6.53
C GLU A 239 19.45 0.05 -5.58
N LEU A 240 18.49 -0.56 -4.89
CA LEU A 240 17.65 0.12 -3.88
C LEU A 240 18.50 0.76 -2.78
N ILE A 241 19.49 0.04 -2.25
CA ILE A 241 20.42 0.59 -1.24
C ILE A 241 21.16 1.82 -1.81
N ARG A 242 21.59 1.76 -3.07
CA ARG A 242 22.28 2.88 -3.73
C ARG A 242 21.39 4.10 -3.95
N THR A 243 20.06 3.95 -4.08
CA THR A 243 19.15 5.10 -4.15
C THR A 243 19.06 5.87 -2.83
N GLY A 244 19.51 5.29 -1.71
CA GLY A 244 19.48 5.91 -0.39
C GLY A 244 18.13 5.79 0.31
N VAL A 245 17.28 4.81 -0.05
CA VAL A 245 16.06 4.52 0.71
C VAL A 245 16.40 4.16 2.16
N ALA A 246 15.59 4.65 3.09
CA ALA A 246 15.83 4.49 4.52
C ALA A 246 15.22 3.21 5.10
N SER A 247 14.15 2.68 4.49
CA SER A 247 13.43 1.52 5.00
C SER A 247 12.93 0.62 3.86
N LEU A 248 13.03 -0.69 4.09
CA LEU A 248 12.61 -1.77 3.19
C LEU A 248 11.45 -2.54 3.84
N LYS A 249 10.26 -2.42 3.27
CA LYS A 249 9.03 -2.97 3.85
C LYS A 249 8.61 -4.29 3.22
N ILE A 250 8.32 -5.27 4.06
CA ILE A 250 7.75 -6.56 3.66
C ILE A 250 6.23 -6.49 3.82
N GLU A 251 5.45 -6.81 2.78
CA GLU A 251 3.99 -6.96 2.88
C GLU A 251 3.64 -8.35 3.43
N GLY A 252 2.69 -8.45 4.38
CA GLY A 252 2.31 -9.76 4.86
C GLY A 252 1.55 -9.86 6.18
N ARG A 253 0.81 -8.86 6.67
CA ARG A 253 0.05 -8.94 7.94
C ARG A 253 -1.02 -10.04 8.00
N LEU A 254 -1.46 -10.55 6.86
CA LEU A 254 -2.39 -11.69 6.75
C LEU A 254 -1.65 -13.01 6.48
N LYS A 255 -0.35 -13.07 6.67
CA LYS A 255 0.48 -14.25 6.41
C LYS A 255 0.85 -14.95 7.71
N SER A 256 1.28 -16.23 7.59
CA SER A 256 1.71 -17.02 8.74
C SER A 256 3.07 -16.57 9.28
N ALA A 257 3.39 -16.97 10.50
CA ALA A 257 4.66 -16.70 11.15
C ALA A 257 5.85 -17.28 10.36
N GLU A 258 5.67 -18.46 9.71
CA GLU A 258 6.71 -19.04 8.86
C GLU A 258 7.01 -18.18 7.64
N TYR A 259 5.98 -17.55 7.03
CA TYR A 259 6.21 -16.58 5.96
C TYR A 259 7.02 -15.39 6.47
N VAL A 260 6.62 -14.81 7.59
CA VAL A 260 7.33 -13.66 8.19
C VAL A 260 8.77 -14.03 8.51
N ALA A 261 9.00 -15.19 9.14
CA ALA A 261 10.34 -15.69 9.45
C ALA A 261 11.21 -15.85 8.20
N SER A 262 10.68 -16.53 7.18
CA SER A 262 11.41 -16.81 5.95
C SER A 262 11.82 -15.53 5.23
N ILE A 263 10.84 -14.64 4.95
CA ILE A 263 11.10 -13.43 4.17
C ILE A 263 12.04 -12.50 4.94
N THR A 264 11.81 -12.29 6.23
CA THR A 264 12.67 -11.44 7.07
C THR A 264 14.10 -11.98 7.09
N ARG A 265 14.29 -13.29 7.28
CA ARG A 265 15.60 -13.95 7.27
C ARG A 265 16.33 -13.75 5.95
N VAL A 266 15.66 -13.98 4.83
CA VAL A 266 16.26 -13.85 3.49
C VAL A 266 16.74 -12.42 3.24
N TYR A 267 15.90 -11.42 3.50
CA TYR A 267 16.29 -10.02 3.31
C TYR A 267 17.36 -9.58 4.32
N ARG A 268 17.29 -10.02 5.57
CA ARG A 268 18.34 -9.74 6.56
C ARG A 268 19.69 -10.30 6.13
N GLN A 269 19.74 -11.55 5.70
CA GLN A 269 20.97 -12.16 5.19
C GLN A 269 21.52 -11.42 3.96
N ALA A 270 20.63 -10.99 3.06
CA ALA A 270 21.06 -10.21 1.89
C ALA A 270 21.62 -8.84 2.27
N LEU A 271 21.03 -8.15 3.25
CA LEU A 271 21.53 -6.88 3.79
C LEU A 271 22.87 -7.05 4.51
N ASP A 272 23.08 -8.18 5.17
CA ASP A 272 24.34 -8.50 5.86
C ASP A 272 25.43 -9.06 4.91
N GLY A 273 25.15 -9.13 3.58
CA GLY A 273 26.09 -9.66 2.59
C GLY A 273 26.25 -11.18 2.61
N ALA A 274 25.36 -11.90 3.26
CA ALA A 274 25.39 -13.35 3.46
C ALA A 274 24.20 -14.07 2.76
N ALA A 275 23.80 -13.61 1.58
CA ALA A 275 22.66 -14.15 0.85
C ALA A 275 22.82 -15.66 0.59
N SER A 276 21.79 -16.44 0.95
CA SER A 276 21.74 -17.88 0.75
C SER A 276 21.49 -18.26 -0.71
N ALA A 277 22.16 -19.30 -1.21
CA ALA A 277 21.83 -19.89 -2.51
C ALA A 277 20.39 -20.44 -2.58
N ARG A 278 19.75 -20.72 -1.43
CA ARG A 278 18.35 -21.16 -1.32
C ARG A 278 17.36 -20.00 -1.23
N ALA A 279 17.81 -18.74 -1.19
CA ALA A 279 16.96 -17.58 -0.95
C ALA A 279 15.73 -17.55 -1.86
N ARG A 280 15.91 -17.71 -3.18
CA ARG A 280 14.79 -17.72 -4.13
C ARG A 280 13.80 -18.85 -3.84
N TYR A 281 14.29 -20.06 -3.57
CA TYR A 281 13.44 -21.20 -3.22
C TYR A 281 12.60 -20.92 -1.97
N GLU A 282 13.19 -20.34 -0.94
CA GLU A 282 12.49 -20.00 0.31
C GLU A 282 11.38 -18.95 0.08
N LEU A 283 11.66 -17.95 -0.76
CA LEU A 283 10.66 -16.93 -1.13
C LEU A 283 9.49 -17.54 -1.90
N GLU A 284 9.76 -18.38 -2.91
CA GLU A 284 8.72 -19.03 -3.72
C GLU A 284 7.90 -20.02 -2.90
N MET A 285 8.57 -20.78 -2.02
CA MET A 285 7.94 -21.85 -1.24
C MET A 285 6.98 -21.32 -0.19
N THR A 286 7.34 -20.28 0.53
CA THR A 286 6.50 -19.73 1.59
C THR A 286 5.21 -19.11 1.06
N PHE A 287 5.28 -18.30 0.00
CA PHE A 287 4.10 -17.82 -0.73
C PHE A 287 4.50 -17.19 -2.05
N SER A 288 4.01 -17.71 -3.17
CA SER A 288 4.25 -17.10 -4.49
C SER A 288 3.11 -17.37 -5.47
N ARG A 289 2.70 -16.32 -6.20
CA ARG A 289 1.88 -16.35 -7.42
C ARG A 289 2.72 -16.05 -8.66
N GLY A 290 3.98 -16.42 -8.63
CA GLY A 290 5.05 -15.91 -9.46
C GLY A 290 5.72 -14.72 -8.77
N LEU A 291 7.06 -14.65 -8.86
CA LEU A 291 7.86 -13.56 -8.31
C LEU A 291 8.35 -12.66 -9.43
N SER A 292 8.21 -11.36 -9.25
CA SER A 292 8.71 -10.35 -10.17
C SER A 292 9.28 -9.14 -9.43
N PRO A 293 10.17 -8.35 -10.04
CA PRO A 293 10.62 -7.08 -9.45
C PRO A 293 9.54 -5.99 -9.47
N GLY A 294 8.31 -6.30 -9.88
CA GLY A 294 7.25 -5.30 -10.00
C GLY A 294 7.62 -4.21 -10.98
N TRP A 295 7.45 -2.96 -10.56
CA TRP A 295 7.81 -1.78 -11.36
C TRP A 295 9.26 -1.29 -11.16
N PHE A 296 10.05 -1.87 -10.28
CA PHE A 296 11.42 -1.40 -10.01
C PHE A 296 12.29 -1.25 -11.26
N LYS A 297 12.15 -2.16 -12.23
CA LYS A 297 12.89 -2.11 -13.50
C LYS A 297 12.15 -1.35 -14.61
N GLY A 298 11.16 -0.53 -14.25
CA GLY A 298 10.24 0.13 -15.18
C GLY A 298 9.03 -0.71 -15.53
N ILE A 299 8.22 -0.21 -16.49
CA ILE A 299 6.96 -0.85 -16.86
C ILE A 299 7.20 -1.96 -17.89
N ASP A 300 6.79 -3.19 -17.55
CA ASP A 300 6.59 -4.29 -18.49
C ASP A 300 5.21 -4.90 -18.20
N ASN A 301 4.19 -4.44 -18.95
CA ASN A 301 2.81 -4.83 -18.71
C ASN A 301 2.56 -6.33 -18.91
N ARG A 302 3.33 -6.98 -19.77
CA ARG A 302 3.14 -8.41 -20.10
C ARG A 302 3.77 -9.32 -19.04
N SER A 303 4.92 -8.93 -18.48
CA SER A 303 5.58 -9.70 -17.44
C SER A 303 4.94 -9.46 -16.08
N LEU A 304 4.44 -8.25 -15.81
CA LEU A 304 3.79 -7.92 -14.54
C LEU A 304 2.57 -8.80 -14.27
N VAL A 305 1.75 -9.04 -15.30
CA VAL A 305 0.53 -9.86 -15.23
C VAL A 305 0.59 -10.99 -16.25
N HIS A 306 1.04 -12.17 -15.83
CA HIS A 306 1.04 -13.35 -16.72
C HIS A 306 -0.36 -13.91 -16.99
N ALA A 307 -1.35 -13.55 -16.18
CA ALA A 307 -2.78 -13.84 -16.31
C ALA A 307 -3.21 -15.33 -16.23
N ARG A 308 -2.31 -16.24 -15.83
CA ARG A 308 -2.61 -17.70 -15.83
C ARG A 308 -3.28 -18.18 -14.55
N PHE A 309 -2.91 -17.61 -13.40
CA PHE A 309 -3.47 -17.98 -12.10
C PHE A 309 -3.50 -16.79 -11.14
N GLY A 310 -4.48 -16.79 -10.23
CA GLY A 310 -4.63 -15.76 -9.19
C GLY A 310 -4.32 -16.28 -7.78
N THR A 311 -4.05 -17.58 -7.62
CA THR A 311 -3.79 -18.26 -6.34
C THR A 311 -2.32 -18.63 -6.17
N LYS A 312 -1.90 -19.00 -4.93
CA LYS A 312 -0.55 -19.51 -4.64
C LYS A 312 -0.23 -20.73 -5.52
N ARG A 313 0.99 -20.76 -6.06
CA ARG A 313 1.56 -21.91 -6.81
C ARG A 313 2.77 -22.54 -6.13
N GLY A 314 3.64 -21.75 -5.51
CA GLY A 314 4.89 -22.23 -4.93
C GLY A 314 5.98 -22.42 -5.99
N VAL A 315 6.75 -23.52 -5.88
CA VAL A 315 7.92 -23.77 -6.72
C VAL A 315 7.57 -24.68 -7.90
N PHE A 316 7.95 -24.26 -9.11
CA PHE A 316 7.76 -25.07 -10.32
C PHE A 316 8.65 -26.32 -10.29
N LEU A 317 8.06 -27.48 -10.51
CA LEU A 317 8.73 -28.78 -10.49
C LEU A 317 9.00 -29.35 -11.87
N GLY A 318 8.24 -28.96 -12.88
CA GLY A 318 8.36 -29.46 -14.24
C GLY A 318 7.01 -29.75 -14.87
N THR A 319 7.05 -30.32 -16.08
CA THR A 319 5.85 -30.70 -16.84
C THR A 319 5.71 -32.22 -16.82
N VAL A 320 4.51 -32.74 -16.56
CA VAL A 320 4.20 -34.16 -16.57
C VAL A 320 4.40 -34.69 -17.99
N GLU A 321 5.34 -35.62 -18.15
CA GLU A 321 5.63 -36.25 -19.44
C GLU A 321 4.72 -37.48 -19.67
N ARG A 322 4.50 -38.28 -18.61
CA ARG A 322 3.69 -39.50 -18.68
C ARG A 322 2.92 -39.71 -17.38
N VAL A 323 1.73 -40.26 -17.50
CA VAL A 323 0.88 -40.68 -16.38
C VAL A 323 0.70 -42.20 -16.53
N ASP A 324 1.11 -42.93 -15.53
CA ASP A 324 0.94 -44.37 -15.43
C ASP A 324 0.11 -44.70 -14.19
N ASP A 325 -0.22 -45.98 -13.95
CA ASP A 325 -1.00 -46.46 -12.82
C ASP A 325 -0.49 -45.86 -11.47
N GLU A 326 -1.23 -44.83 -10.98
CA GLU A 326 -0.97 -44.11 -9.73
C GLU A 326 0.42 -43.41 -9.62
N ALA A 327 1.04 -43.06 -10.77
CA ALA A 327 2.33 -42.41 -10.83
C ALA A 327 2.43 -41.41 -11.98
N VAL A 328 3.30 -40.42 -11.83
CA VAL A 328 3.67 -39.51 -12.92
C VAL A 328 5.16 -39.51 -13.13
N THR A 329 5.56 -39.41 -14.40
CA THR A 329 6.95 -39.24 -14.83
C THR A 329 7.17 -37.85 -15.35
N LEU A 330 8.23 -37.17 -14.86
CA LEU A 330 8.63 -35.84 -15.31
C LEU A 330 10.13 -35.62 -15.12
N ARG A 331 10.66 -34.55 -15.73
CA ARG A 331 11.99 -34.00 -15.35
C ARG A 331 11.80 -32.96 -14.26
N LEU A 332 12.44 -33.21 -13.11
CA LEU A 332 12.40 -32.28 -12.01
C LEU A 332 13.33 -31.09 -12.24
N GLU A 333 12.77 -29.89 -12.23
CA GLU A 333 13.52 -28.64 -12.31
C GLU A 333 13.90 -28.09 -10.91
N SER A 334 13.28 -28.66 -9.85
CA SER A 334 13.52 -28.29 -8.47
C SER A 334 13.50 -29.51 -7.55
N GLN A 335 14.09 -29.37 -6.36
CA GLN A 335 14.16 -30.47 -5.38
C GLN A 335 12.78 -30.87 -4.86
N LEU A 336 12.53 -32.15 -4.81
CA LEU A 336 11.31 -32.75 -4.29
C LEU A 336 11.67 -33.95 -3.40
N LYS A 337 10.95 -34.09 -2.27
CA LYS A 337 11.15 -35.16 -1.28
C LYS A 337 9.82 -35.83 -0.95
N PRO A 338 9.85 -37.07 -0.46
CA PRO A 338 8.68 -37.66 0.16
C PRO A 338 8.13 -36.80 1.30
N GLY A 339 6.81 -36.63 1.35
CA GLY A 339 6.09 -35.75 2.27
C GLY A 339 5.83 -34.33 1.75
N ASP A 340 6.51 -33.89 0.69
CA ASP A 340 6.23 -32.58 0.07
C ASP A 340 4.84 -32.58 -0.56
N GLY A 341 4.14 -31.44 -0.49
CA GLY A 341 2.85 -31.22 -1.12
C GLY A 341 3.02 -30.70 -2.55
N VAL A 342 2.19 -31.22 -3.48
CA VAL A 342 2.21 -30.78 -4.88
C VAL A 342 0.81 -30.54 -5.43
N VAL A 343 0.72 -29.77 -6.52
CA VAL A 343 -0.52 -29.52 -7.27
C VAL A 343 -0.26 -29.61 -8.77
N PHE A 344 -1.18 -30.28 -9.47
CA PHE A 344 -1.22 -30.35 -10.94
C PHE A 344 -2.07 -29.19 -11.47
N ASP A 345 -1.47 -28.34 -12.27
CA ASP A 345 -2.13 -27.18 -12.88
C ASP A 345 -3.11 -27.67 -13.96
N ALA A 346 -4.39 -27.46 -13.76
CA ALA A 346 -5.44 -27.83 -14.72
C ALA A 346 -5.43 -26.98 -15.99
N GLY A 347 -4.69 -25.87 -16.03
CA GLY A 347 -4.62 -24.94 -17.17
C GLY A 347 -5.91 -24.14 -17.41
N ARG A 348 -6.91 -24.27 -16.54
CA ARG A 348 -8.19 -23.56 -16.62
C ARG A 348 -8.68 -23.16 -15.22
N PRO A 349 -9.14 -21.92 -15.03
CA PRO A 349 -9.54 -21.41 -13.71
C PRO A 349 -10.82 -22.04 -13.15
N ASP A 350 -11.64 -22.60 -13.99
CA ASP A 350 -12.92 -23.24 -13.68
C ASP A 350 -12.79 -24.77 -13.46
N ALA A 351 -11.63 -25.34 -13.79
CA ALA A 351 -11.37 -26.76 -13.57
C ALA A 351 -10.77 -27.00 -12.18
N PRO A 352 -11.28 -27.99 -11.43
CA PRO A 352 -10.67 -28.37 -10.16
C PRO A 352 -9.27 -28.93 -10.39
N GLU A 353 -8.32 -28.44 -9.60
CA GLU A 353 -6.93 -28.92 -9.63
C GLU A 353 -6.75 -30.10 -8.70
N GLU A 354 -5.96 -31.06 -9.11
CA GLU A 354 -5.56 -32.19 -8.27
C GLU A 354 -4.27 -31.88 -7.55
N GLY A 355 -4.13 -32.40 -6.34
CA GLY A 355 -2.93 -32.24 -5.56
C GLY A 355 -2.88 -33.21 -4.39
N GLY A 356 -1.69 -33.52 -3.92
CA GLY A 356 -1.49 -34.45 -2.83
C GLY A 356 -0.08 -34.40 -2.28
N ARG A 357 0.20 -35.27 -1.29
CA ARG A 357 1.54 -35.45 -0.77
C ARG A 357 2.28 -36.53 -1.55
N VAL A 358 3.51 -36.23 -1.92
CA VAL A 358 4.38 -37.19 -2.60
C VAL A 358 4.81 -38.28 -1.60
N TYR A 359 4.53 -39.52 -1.94
CA TYR A 359 4.93 -40.67 -1.12
C TYR A 359 6.33 -41.15 -1.47
N GLN A 360 6.68 -41.22 -2.75
CA GLN A 360 7.96 -41.67 -3.25
C GLN A 360 8.43 -40.86 -4.43
N VAL A 361 9.75 -40.56 -4.47
CA VAL A 361 10.45 -39.95 -5.60
C VAL A 361 11.54 -40.92 -6.02
N GLU A 362 11.47 -41.40 -7.26
CA GLU A 362 12.41 -42.40 -7.81
C GLU A 362 13.07 -41.83 -9.08
N ALA A 363 14.38 -41.69 -9.10
CA ALA A 363 15.12 -41.30 -10.27
C ALA A 363 15.31 -42.52 -11.23
N ILE A 364 14.83 -42.39 -12.47
CA ILE A 364 14.84 -43.51 -13.44
C ILE A 364 15.84 -43.33 -14.58
N GLY A 365 16.76 -42.36 -14.48
CA GLY A 365 17.77 -42.05 -15.52
C GLY A 365 17.33 -40.94 -16.47
N ARG A 366 18.26 -40.46 -17.30
CA ARG A 366 18.07 -39.37 -18.27
C ARG A 366 17.50 -38.05 -17.64
N GLY A 367 17.66 -37.87 -16.34
CA GLY A 367 17.13 -36.72 -15.60
C GLY A 367 15.64 -36.80 -15.30
N GLN A 368 15.01 -37.93 -15.52
CA GLN A 368 13.58 -38.19 -15.23
C GLN A 368 13.40 -38.76 -13.82
N SER A 369 12.27 -38.43 -13.21
CA SER A 369 11.82 -38.96 -11.93
C SER A 369 10.39 -39.48 -12.04
N VAL A 370 10.11 -40.55 -11.32
CA VAL A 370 8.75 -41.06 -11.10
C VAL A 370 8.29 -40.65 -9.72
N LEU A 371 7.12 -40.02 -9.66
CA LEU A 371 6.46 -39.65 -8.40
C LEU A 371 5.29 -40.57 -8.15
N ARG A 372 5.23 -41.12 -6.93
CA ARG A 372 4.09 -41.94 -6.43
C ARG A 372 3.39 -41.22 -5.27
N PHE A 373 2.10 -41.42 -5.17
CA PHE A 373 1.24 -40.78 -4.18
C PHE A 373 0.57 -41.88 -3.31
N GLY A 374 -0.05 -41.48 -2.19
CA GLY A 374 -0.84 -42.40 -1.39
C GLY A 374 -2.07 -42.90 -2.17
N SER A 375 -2.48 -44.12 -1.89
CA SER A 375 -3.66 -44.70 -2.55
C SER A 375 -4.91 -43.85 -2.24
N GLY A 376 -5.60 -43.38 -3.30
CA GLY A 376 -6.78 -42.52 -3.17
C GLY A 376 -6.51 -41.03 -2.98
N ASP A 377 -5.25 -40.58 -2.84
CA ASP A 377 -4.92 -39.15 -2.66
C ASP A 377 -5.13 -38.33 -3.91
N ILE A 378 -5.07 -38.92 -5.10
CA ILE A 378 -5.15 -38.25 -6.38
C ILE A 378 -6.30 -38.86 -7.22
N ALA A 379 -7.16 -37.99 -7.75
CA ALA A 379 -8.15 -38.37 -8.75
C ALA A 379 -7.48 -38.48 -10.14
N TRP A 380 -6.85 -39.61 -10.42
CA TRP A 380 -6.03 -39.88 -11.60
C TRP A 380 -6.75 -39.58 -12.93
N GLY A 381 -8.08 -39.70 -12.93
CA GLY A 381 -8.90 -39.29 -14.09
C GLY A 381 -8.76 -37.83 -14.51
N ARG A 382 -8.20 -36.95 -13.66
CA ARG A 382 -7.99 -35.52 -13.91
C ARG A 382 -6.54 -35.17 -14.22
N VAL A 383 -5.59 -36.06 -13.96
CA VAL A 383 -4.17 -35.83 -14.26
C VAL A 383 -3.85 -36.22 -15.69
N ARG A 384 -3.14 -35.37 -16.42
CA ARG A 384 -2.80 -35.52 -17.82
C ARG A 384 -1.33 -35.22 -18.10
N SER A 385 -0.75 -35.88 -19.11
CA SER A 385 0.51 -35.45 -19.71
C SER A 385 0.38 -34.02 -20.24
N GLY A 386 1.44 -33.22 -20.09
CA GLY A 386 1.50 -31.81 -20.44
C GLY A 386 1.08 -30.86 -19.30
N GLN A 387 0.47 -31.33 -18.22
CA GLN A 387 0.19 -30.48 -17.04
C GLN A 387 1.46 -30.09 -16.33
N LYS A 388 1.49 -28.86 -15.83
CA LYS A 388 2.57 -28.35 -14.98
C LYS A 388 2.39 -28.83 -13.55
N LEU A 389 3.48 -29.22 -12.92
CA LEU A 389 3.49 -29.63 -11.51
C LEU A 389 4.18 -28.57 -10.67
N TRP A 390 3.57 -28.23 -9.55
CA TRP A 390 4.07 -27.21 -8.62
C TRP A 390 4.18 -27.81 -7.21
N LYS A 391 5.28 -27.49 -6.52
CA LYS A 391 5.44 -27.81 -5.09
C LYS A 391 4.76 -26.71 -4.28
N THR A 392 3.79 -27.09 -3.44
CA THR A 392 2.96 -26.17 -2.66
C THR A 392 3.27 -26.17 -1.18
N ASP A 393 3.94 -27.22 -0.69
CA ASP A 393 4.31 -27.38 0.72
C ASP A 393 5.64 -28.10 0.88
N ASP A 394 6.49 -27.61 1.80
CA ASP A 394 7.75 -28.23 2.24
C ASP A 394 7.75 -28.33 3.78
N PRO A 395 7.32 -29.48 4.36
CA PRO A 395 7.24 -29.66 5.81
C PRO A 395 8.59 -29.51 6.53
N ALA A 396 9.70 -29.86 5.85
CA ALA A 396 11.03 -29.73 6.43
C ALA A 396 11.43 -28.26 6.57
N LEU A 397 11.18 -27.45 5.54
CA LEU A 397 11.39 -26.01 5.60
C LEU A 397 10.46 -25.36 6.66
N GLY A 398 9.20 -25.77 6.70
CA GLY A 398 8.25 -25.30 7.72
C GLY A 398 8.73 -25.59 9.15
N LYS A 399 9.28 -26.80 9.40
CA LYS A 399 9.87 -27.15 10.69
C LYS A 399 11.13 -26.33 11.01
N GLU A 400 12.01 -26.12 10.03
CA GLU A 400 13.20 -25.28 10.15
C GLU A 400 12.81 -23.85 10.54
N LEU A 401 11.85 -23.25 9.81
CA LEU A 401 11.39 -21.88 10.06
C LEU A 401 10.76 -21.74 11.45
N ARG A 402 9.86 -22.64 11.85
CA ARG A 402 9.27 -22.63 13.21
C ARG A 402 10.33 -22.71 14.29
N ALA A 403 11.38 -23.47 14.10
CA ALA A 403 12.48 -23.55 15.04
C ALA A 403 13.21 -22.21 15.25
N THR A 404 13.14 -21.27 14.30
CA THR A 404 13.78 -19.96 14.44
C THR A 404 13.08 -19.03 15.44
N PHE A 405 11.81 -19.23 15.75
CA PHE A 405 11.03 -18.36 16.64
C PHE A 405 10.26 -19.13 17.74
N ALA A 406 10.42 -20.45 17.84
CA ALA A 406 9.75 -21.24 18.86
C ALA A 406 10.29 -20.95 20.27
N GLY A 407 9.36 -20.76 21.24
CA GLY A 407 9.68 -20.49 22.64
C GLY A 407 10.27 -19.11 22.87
N ASP A 408 10.92 -18.93 24.03
CA ASP A 408 11.42 -17.61 24.47
C ASP A 408 12.92 -17.42 24.23
N ALA A 409 13.56 -18.36 23.53
CA ALA A 409 15.00 -18.31 23.26
C ALA A 409 15.35 -17.15 22.30
N ILE A 410 16.30 -16.33 22.71
CA ILE A 410 16.83 -15.23 21.91
C ILE A 410 17.79 -15.75 20.86
N ARG A 411 17.43 -15.65 19.60
CA ARG A 411 18.24 -16.14 18.47
C ARG A 411 18.92 -15.02 17.71
N PHE A 412 18.19 -13.95 17.38
CA PHE A 412 18.79 -12.79 16.74
C PHE A 412 19.37 -11.84 17.79
N ARG A 413 20.66 -11.55 17.68
CA ARG A 413 21.40 -10.70 18.61
C ARG A 413 21.96 -9.49 17.91
N ARG A 414 21.74 -8.30 18.51
CA ARG A 414 22.23 -7.03 17.98
C ARG A 414 23.61 -6.70 18.50
N PRO A 415 24.48 -6.04 17.70
CA PRO A 415 25.81 -5.67 18.12
C PRO A 415 25.75 -4.59 19.21
N VAL A 416 26.62 -4.72 20.21
CA VAL A 416 26.88 -3.67 21.21
C VAL A 416 28.36 -3.37 21.24
N HIS A 417 28.72 -2.14 21.54
CA HIS A 417 30.09 -1.64 21.54
C HIS A 417 30.50 -1.38 22.97
N LEU A 418 31.67 -1.90 23.38
CA LEU A 418 32.22 -1.75 24.71
C LEU A 418 33.43 -0.80 24.70
N GLU A 419 33.41 0.15 25.62
CA GLU A 419 34.58 0.98 25.97
C GLU A 419 34.97 0.71 27.42
N ALA A 420 36.27 0.50 27.68
CA ALA A 420 36.80 0.22 28.99
C ALA A 420 37.94 1.20 29.34
N PHE A 421 37.90 1.77 30.52
CA PHE A 421 38.86 2.80 30.98
C PHE A 421 39.32 2.49 32.39
N GLY A 422 40.61 2.74 32.71
CA GLY A 422 41.08 2.66 34.07
C GLY A 422 42.58 2.79 34.21
N SER A 423 43.03 3.35 35.29
CA SER A 423 44.43 3.49 35.69
C SER A 423 44.70 2.75 36.99
N GLU A 424 45.95 2.57 37.34
CA GLU A 424 46.35 1.90 38.60
C GLU A 424 45.77 2.64 39.82
N GLY A 425 45.17 1.90 40.73
CA GLY A 425 44.52 2.43 41.93
C GLY A 425 43.10 2.97 41.71
N GLU A 426 42.62 3.05 40.43
CA GLU A 426 41.28 3.50 40.11
C GLU A 426 40.35 2.31 39.75
N PRO A 427 39.02 2.45 39.94
CA PRO A 427 38.08 1.44 39.47
C PRO A 427 38.13 1.30 37.94
N LEU A 428 37.94 0.06 37.41
CA LEU A 428 37.66 -0.16 36.00
C LEU A 428 36.26 0.38 35.67
N SER A 429 36.19 1.31 34.76
CA SER A 429 34.94 1.84 34.21
C SER A 429 34.65 1.21 32.85
N VAL A 430 33.42 0.73 32.63
CA VAL A 430 32.97 0.18 31.36
C VAL A 430 31.71 0.89 30.90
N VAL A 431 31.64 1.16 29.60
CA VAL A 431 30.46 1.73 28.91
C VAL A 431 30.05 0.77 27.79
N LEU A 432 28.83 0.29 27.84
CA LEU A 432 28.23 -0.52 26.79
C LEU A 432 27.23 0.32 26.02
N ARG A 433 27.39 0.40 24.69
CA ARG A 433 26.54 1.22 23.82
C ARG A 433 25.90 0.37 22.71
N ASP A 434 24.61 0.59 22.45
CA ASP A 434 23.92 -0.06 21.35
C ASP A 434 24.00 0.74 20.03
N GLU A 435 23.43 0.18 18.97
CA GLU A 435 23.37 0.75 17.61
C GLU A 435 22.57 2.08 17.54
N ASN A 436 21.71 2.34 18.52
CA ASN A 436 20.89 3.56 18.62
C ASN A 436 21.51 4.62 19.55
N GLY A 437 22.73 4.37 20.07
CA GLY A 437 23.45 5.27 20.96
C GLY A 437 22.98 5.23 22.42
N ARG A 438 22.07 4.31 22.80
CA ARG A 438 21.76 4.09 24.22
C ARG A 438 22.96 3.48 24.91
N GLU A 439 23.24 3.94 26.13
CA GLU A 439 24.40 3.46 26.88
C GLU A 439 24.06 3.07 28.31
N ALA A 440 24.83 2.14 28.81
CA ALA A 440 24.88 1.82 30.23
C ALA A 440 26.32 1.84 30.68
N ARG A 441 26.54 2.25 31.93
CA ARG A 441 27.85 2.42 32.57
C ARG A 441 27.91 1.61 33.85
N ALA A 442 29.05 1.00 34.12
CA ALA A 442 29.32 0.34 35.39
C ALA A 442 30.79 0.54 35.79
N GLN A 443 31.04 0.50 37.09
CA GLN A 443 32.38 0.61 37.66
C GLN A 443 32.68 -0.57 38.59
N SER A 444 33.94 -1.01 38.60
CA SER A 444 34.34 -2.04 39.53
C SER A 444 34.35 -1.55 41.00
N ALA A 445 33.96 -2.45 41.92
CA ALA A 445 34.04 -2.15 43.35
C ALA A 445 35.48 -2.16 43.85
N LEU A 446 36.36 -2.84 43.17
CA LEU A 446 37.78 -2.92 43.49
C LEU A 446 38.60 -2.08 42.50
N PRO A 447 39.68 -1.43 42.97
CA PRO A 447 40.59 -0.72 42.07
C PRO A 447 41.42 -1.70 41.22
N LEU A 448 41.87 -1.20 40.09
CA LEU A 448 42.88 -1.88 39.25
C LEU A 448 44.22 -1.92 39.97
N THR A 449 44.86 -3.07 39.99
CA THR A 449 46.18 -3.29 40.63
C THR A 449 47.17 -3.89 39.65
N GLN A 450 48.47 -3.80 39.96
CA GLN A 450 49.53 -4.41 39.12
C GLN A 450 49.31 -5.93 39.04
N ALA A 451 49.36 -6.44 37.83
CA ALA A 451 49.24 -7.87 37.55
C ALA A 451 50.53 -8.61 37.95
N ARG A 452 50.41 -9.72 38.70
CA ARG A 452 51.53 -10.57 39.05
C ARG A 452 51.84 -11.60 37.94
N THR A 453 50.89 -12.04 37.20
CA THR A 453 51.05 -13.10 36.19
C THR A 453 50.37 -12.80 34.87
N GLN A 454 49.17 -12.34 34.87
CA GLN A 454 48.35 -12.15 33.64
C GLN A 454 47.63 -10.81 33.70
N PRO A 455 48.07 -9.81 32.93
CA PRO A 455 47.40 -8.50 32.84
C PRO A 455 46.05 -8.58 32.13
N LEU A 456 45.23 -7.57 32.38
CA LEU A 456 43.97 -7.35 31.75
C LEU A 456 44.22 -6.62 30.42
N ASP A 457 44.29 -7.39 29.35
CA ASP A 457 44.43 -6.88 27.98
C ASP A 457 43.09 -6.88 27.24
N SER A 458 43.10 -6.35 26.01
CA SER A 458 41.89 -6.28 25.18
C SER A 458 41.33 -7.66 24.85
N GLU A 459 42.15 -8.72 24.72
CA GLU A 459 41.67 -10.07 24.43
C GLU A 459 40.94 -10.66 25.62
N ARG A 460 41.45 -10.47 26.83
CA ARG A 460 40.81 -10.91 28.07
C ARG A 460 39.51 -10.16 28.36
N LEU A 461 39.49 -8.84 28.15
CA LEU A 461 38.26 -8.07 28.20
C LEU A 461 37.22 -8.60 27.21
N ARG A 462 37.66 -8.83 25.96
CA ARG A 462 36.78 -9.41 24.92
C ARG A 462 36.21 -10.77 25.35
N ALA A 463 37.07 -11.68 25.78
CA ALA A 463 36.66 -13.04 26.20
C ALA A 463 35.66 -13.05 27.33
N GLN A 464 35.69 -12.03 28.22
CA GLN A 464 34.75 -11.90 29.33
C GLN A 464 33.44 -11.22 28.93
N PHE A 465 33.52 -10.14 28.16
CA PHE A 465 32.32 -9.38 27.76
C PHE A 465 31.59 -9.98 26.54
N GLU A 466 32.19 -10.92 25.79
CA GLU A 466 31.54 -11.68 24.73
C GLU A 466 30.55 -12.74 25.26
N ARG A 467 30.64 -13.10 26.54
CA ARG A 467 29.74 -14.05 27.21
C ARG A 467 28.36 -13.45 27.46
N LEU A 468 27.66 -13.11 26.37
CA LEU A 468 26.35 -12.46 26.38
C LEU A 468 25.19 -13.46 26.14
N GLY A 469 25.40 -14.74 26.40
CA GLY A 469 24.40 -15.80 26.28
C GLY A 469 23.13 -15.48 27.05
N GLY A 470 21.96 -15.74 26.45
CA GLY A 470 20.64 -15.43 27.05
C GLY A 470 20.23 -13.94 26.96
N THR A 471 21.00 -13.09 26.29
CA THR A 471 20.68 -11.68 26.08
C THR A 471 20.47 -11.35 24.60
N PRO A 472 19.81 -10.25 24.25
CA PRO A 472 19.62 -9.81 22.86
C PRO A 472 20.88 -9.16 22.26
N PHE A 473 22.03 -9.32 22.90
CA PHE A 473 23.28 -8.65 22.54
C PHE A 473 24.33 -9.63 22.02
N ARG A 474 25.19 -9.15 21.12
CA ARG A 474 26.48 -9.73 20.78
C ARG A 474 27.53 -8.63 20.82
N LEU A 475 28.74 -8.94 21.29
CA LEU A 475 29.82 -7.98 21.31
C LEU A 475 30.26 -7.66 19.87
N GLY A 476 30.23 -6.39 19.52
CA GLY A 476 30.76 -5.84 18.28
C GLY A 476 32.21 -5.38 18.47
N THR A 477 32.42 -4.07 18.56
CA THR A 477 33.73 -3.48 18.84
C THR A 477 34.02 -3.41 20.33
N LEU A 478 35.29 -3.56 20.68
CA LEU A 478 35.79 -3.29 21.99
C LEU A 478 36.95 -2.29 21.87
N ARG A 479 36.90 -1.21 22.63
CA ARG A 479 37.98 -0.25 22.79
C ARG A 479 38.44 -0.24 24.24
N SER A 480 39.75 -0.47 24.47
CA SER A 480 40.33 -0.41 25.81
C SER A 480 41.29 0.77 25.92
N ALA A 481 41.08 1.59 26.91
CA ALA A 481 41.99 2.61 27.38
C ALA A 481 42.40 2.31 28.84
N VAL A 482 42.54 1.02 29.15
CA VAL A 482 43.07 0.55 30.45
C VAL A 482 44.59 0.57 30.37
N SER A 483 45.27 1.10 31.38
CA SER A 483 46.73 1.13 31.45
C SER A 483 47.31 -0.29 31.44
N ASP A 484 48.44 -0.48 30.79
CA ASP A 484 49.10 -1.77 30.68
C ASP A 484 49.53 -2.36 32.02
N GLY A 485 49.59 -3.67 32.08
CA GLY A 485 50.10 -4.38 33.25
C GLY A 485 49.13 -4.45 34.43
N LEU A 486 47.89 -4.00 34.31
CA LEU A 486 46.91 -4.01 35.38
C LEU A 486 46.07 -5.28 35.39
N MET A 487 45.47 -5.62 36.52
CA MET A 487 44.53 -6.73 36.66
C MET A 487 43.31 -6.33 37.51
N LEU A 488 42.25 -7.10 37.29
CA LEU A 488 41.03 -7.09 38.09
C LEU A 488 40.55 -8.53 38.31
N PRO A 489 40.02 -8.89 39.50
CA PRO A 489 39.45 -10.23 39.71
C PRO A 489 38.35 -10.58 38.69
N MET A 490 38.31 -11.83 38.25
CA MET A 490 37.32 -12.33 37.30
C MET A 490 35.87 -12.20 37.80
N SER A 491 35.66 -12.24 39.12
CA SER A 491 34.37 -12.01 39.77
C SER A 491 33.87 -10.61 39.49
N GLU A 492 34.74 -9.59 39.57
CA GLU A 492 34.41 -8.20 39.27
C GLU A 492 34.11 -7.99 37.79
N LEU A 493 34.88 -8.56 36.87
CA LEU A 493 34.58 -8.50 35.45
C LEU A 493 33.23 -9.14 35.14
N ASN A 494 32.87 -10.24 35.77
CA ASN A 494 31.56 -10.89 35.63
C ASN A 494 30.42 -10.05 36.22
N ARG A 495 30.66 -9.34 37.33
CA ARG A 495 29.70 -8.42 37.93
C ARG A 495 29.47 -7.23 37.00
N LEU A 496 30.52 -6.57 36.54
CA LEU A 496 30.47 -5.46 35.60
C LEU A 496 29.71 -5.81 34.32
N ARG A 497 30.03 -6.98 33.74
CA ARG A 497 29.33 -7.46 32.55
C ARG A 497 27.81 -7.55 32.78
N ARG A 498 27.37 -8.17 33.88
CA ARG A 498 25.95 -8.30 34.24
C ARG A 498 25.32 -6.92 34.46
N GLU A 499 25.95 -6.08 35.23
CA GLU A 499 25.44 -4.75 35.55
C GLU A 499 25.26 -3.88 34.32
N VAL A 500 26.24 -3.84 33.42
CA VAL A 500 26.14 -3.01 32.21
C VAL A 500 25.14 -3.60 31.19
N VAL A 501 24.98 -4.92 31.12
CA VAL A 501 23.99 -5.58 30.29
C VAL A 501 22.58 -5.36 30.81
N ASP A 502 22.37 -5.47 32.12
CA ASP A 502 21.07 -5.23 32.76
C ASP A 502 20.70 -3.75 32.62
N GLY A 503 21.66 -2.86 32.81
CA GLY A 503 21.50 -1.42 32.65
C GLY A 503 21.08 -1.06 31.20
N LEU A 504 21.74 -1.63 30.19
CA LEU A 504 21.39 -1.39 28.79
C LEU A 504 20.03 -2.01 28.42
N SER A 505 19.71 -3.19 28.95
CA SER A 505 18.41 -3.83 28.77
C SER A 505 17.28 -2.99 29.36
N GLY A 506 17.50 -2.39 30.54
CA GLY A 506 16.59 -1.47 31.19
C GLY A 506 16.43 -0.16 30.41
N ALA A 507 17.54 0.39 29.89
CA ALA A 507 17.51 1.59 29.06
C ALA A 507 16.75 1.36 27.74
N ARG A 508 16.85 0.16 27.16
CA ARG A 508 16.06 -0.23 25.99
C ARG A 508 14.56 -0.38 26.31
N ALA A 509 14.23 -1.00 27.45
CA ALA A 509 12.84 -1.20 27.85
C ALA A 509 12.07 0.11 28.06
N ASN A 510 12.78 1.19 28.46
CA ASN A 510 12.22 2.53 28.53
C ASN A 510 12.08 3.08 27.10
N GLY A 511 10.94 2.82 26.47
CA GLY A 511 10.60 3.35 25.15
C GLY A 511 10.52 4.87 25.09
N PRO A 512 10.29 5.47 23.92
CA PRO A 512 10.11 6.90 23.79
C PRO A 512 8.89 7.36 24.58
N ARG A 513 8.99 8.59 25.13
CA ARG A 513 7.88 9.27 25.77
C ARG A 513 7.53 10.49 24.94
N TRP A 514 6.36 10.47 24.35
CA TRP A 514 5.88 11.55 23.51
C TRP A 514 5.07 12.56 24.28
N THR A 515 5.16 13.82 23.88
CA THR A 515 4.32 14.89 24.45
C THR A 515 2.87 14.65 24.08
N LEU A 516 1.94 14.79 25.03
CA LEU A 516 0.49 14.76 24.78
C LEU A 516 -0.12 16.09 25.19
N ASN A 517 -0.75 16.76 24.23
CA ASN A 517 -1.52 17.98 24.44
C ASN A 517 -2.92 17.67 25.01
N GLY A 518 -3.61 18.71 25.49
CA GLY A 518 -5.00 18.63 25.96
C GLY A 518 -6.00 18.21 24.86
N PRO A 519 -7.31 18.27 25.17
CA PRO A 519 -8.37 17.97 24.21
C PRO A 519 -8.29 18.86 22.98
N LEU A 520 -8.65 18.31 21.82
CA LEU A 520 -8.64 19.03 20.56
C LEU A 520 -9.93 19.83 20.35
N SER A 521 -9.83 20.94 19.64
CA SER A 521 -10.98 21.69 19.14
C SER A 521 -11.31 21.25 17.73
N ALA A 522 -12.60 21.24 17.39
CA ALA A 522 -13.06 20.99 16.02
C ALA A 522 -12.47 22.01 15.04
N PRO A 523 -12.23 21.63 13.78
CA PRO A 523 -11.77 22.55 12.75
C PRO A 523 -12.76 23.70 12.52
N VAL A 524 -12.25 24.90 12.28
CA VAL A 524 -13.04 26.09 12.00
C VAL A 524 -12.90 26.46 10.52
N PHE A 525 -14.02 26.58 9.84
CA PHE A 525 -14.04 26.96 8.43
C PHE A 525 -14.20 28.46 8.24
N ALA A 526 -13.47 29.01 7.27
CA ALA A 526 -13.72 30.36 6.80
C ALA A 526 -15.13 30.49 6.19
N PRO A 527 -15.82 31.62 6.35
CA PRO A 527 -17.12 31.87 5.72
C PRO A 527 -17.08 31.56 4.22
N HIS A 528 -18.13 30.96 3.72
CA HIS A 528 -18.29 30.65 2.29
C HIS A 528 -19.67 31.12 1.84
N PRO A 529 -19.77 31.77 0.67
CA PRO A 529 -21.09 32.15 0.11
C PRO A 529 -21.97 30.90 -0.04
N ASP A 530 -23.21 30.97 0.45
CA ASP A 530 -24.18 29.89 0.28
C ASP A 530 -25.06 30.24 -0.94
N PRO A 531 -24.95 29.51 -2.06
CA PRO A 531 -25.79 29.68 -3.21
C PRO A 531 -27.26 29.41 -2.84
N SER A 532 -28.18 30.24 -3.34
CA SER A 532 -29.59 30.10 -3.03
C SER A 532 -30.28 28.89 -3.70
N ALA A 533 -29.74 28.42 -4.82
CA ALA A 533 -30.31 27.31 -5.60
C ALA A 533 -29.27 26.20 -5.87
N PRO A 534 -29.73 24.94 -5.99
CA PRO A 534 -28.87 23.82 -6.39
C PRO A 534 -28.27 24.03 -7.79
N GLU A 535 -26.98 23.74 -7.93
CA GLU A 535 -26.26 23.74 -9.20
C GLU A 535 -26.09 22.32 -9.71
N LEU A 536 -26.34 22.09 -11.01
CA LEU A 536 -26.07 20.84 -11.69
C LEU A 536 -24.73 20.94 -12.43
N ILE A 537 -23.82 20.00 -12.15
CA ILE A 537 -22.49 19.91 -12.73
C ILE A 537 -22.42 18.64 -13.59
N ALA A 538 -21.92 18.73 -14.80
CA ALA A 538 -21.66 17.57 -15.64
C ALA A 538 -20.15 17.29 -15.71
N LEU A 539 -19.74 16.03 -15.42
CA LEU A 539 -18.41 15.55 -15.76
C LEU A 539 -18.50 14.67 -17.01
N ILE A 540 -17.81 15.13 -18.05
CA ILE A 540 -17.79 14.47 -19.36
C ILE A 540 -16.43 13.83 -19.64
N ARG A 541 -16.45 12.67 -20.31
CA ARG A 541 -15.24 11.94 -20.72
C ARG A 541 -15.06 11.83 -22.25
N LEU A 542 -16.03 12.29 -23.01
CA LEU A 542 -15.96 12.39 -24.47
C LEU A 542 -16.24 13.85 -24.90
N PRO A 543 -15.45 14.43 -25.83
CA PRO A 543 -15.72 15.79 -26.33
C PRO A 543 -17.12 15.96 -26.90
N THR A 544 -17.69 14.91 -27.52
CA THR A 544 -19.06 14.92 -28.09
C THR A 544 -20.16 15.16 -27.05
N GLN A 545 -19.88 14.92 -25.76
CA GLN A 545 -20.84 15.11 -24.66
C GLN A 545 -20.96 16.58 -24.24
N LEU A 546 -19.97 17.45 -24.59
CA LEU A 546 -19.92 18.84 -24.15
C LEU A 546 -21.17 19.65 -24.60
N ARG A 547 -21.45 19.60 -25.89
CA ARG A 547 -22.59 20.35 -26.46
C ARG A 547 -23.93 19.85 -25.93
N ALA A 548 -24.04 18.53 -25.69
CA ALA A 548 -25.23 17.94 -25.10
C ALA A 548 -25.47 18.44 -23.66
N ALA A 549 -24.40 18.50 -22.84
CA ALA A 549 -24.45 19.03 -21.50
C ALA A 549 -24.85 20.51 -21.47
N TRP A 550 -24.25 21.34 -22.34
CA TRP A 550 -24.60 22.75 -22.48
C TRP A 550 -26.06 22.94 -22.86
N THR A 551 -26.55 22.21 -23.89
CA THR A 551 -27.93 22.31 -24.40
C THR A 551 -28.93 21.86 -23.35
N ALA A 552 -28.59 20.91 -22.48
CA ALA A 552 -29.40 20.50 -21.33
C ALA A 552 -29.44 21.55 -20.20
N GLY A 553 -28.81 22.71 -20.37
CA GLY A 553 -28.81 23.82 -19.40
C GLY A 553 -27.72 23.75 -18.32
N VAL A 554 -26.74 22.81 -18.42
CA VAL A 554 -25.62 22.77 -17.49
C VAL A 554 -24.63 23.90 -17.81
N ARG A 555 -24.18 24.61 -16.76
CA ARG A 555 -23.29 25.76 -16.88
C ARG A 555 -21.90 25.55 -16.28
N THR A 556 -21.74 24.57 -15.39
CA THR A 556 -20.43 24.11 -14.90
C THR A 556 -20.14 22.74 -15.48
N ILE A 557 -19.11 22.64 -16.32
CA ILE A 557 -18.73 21.42 -17.00
C ILE A 557 -17.30 21.04 -16.60
N TYR A 558 -17.14 19.79 -16.16
CA TYR A 558 -15.86 19.16 -15.86
C TYR A 558 -15.48 18.23 -17.01
N CYS A 559 -14.25 18.36 -17.50
CA CYS A 559 -13.72 17.53 -18.58
C CYS A 559 -12.63 16.59 -18.05
N GLU A 560 -12.78 15.29 -18.26
CA GLU A 560 -11.79 14.26 -17.98
C GLU A 560 -11.54 13.46 -19.26
N PHE A 561 -10.53 13.81 -20.04
CA PHE A 561 -10.25 13.19 -21.35
C PHE A 561 -9.00 12.30 -21.30
N GLU A 562 -9.04 11.21 -22.06
CA GLU A 562 -7.87 10.32 -22.24
C GLU A 562 -6.73 11.02 -22.99
N ASN A 563 -7.07 11.81 -24.00
CA ASN A 563 -6.11 12.59 -24.79
C ASN A 563 -6.06 14.04 -24.31
N PRO A 564 -4.93 14.51 -23.73
CA PRO A 564 -4.84 15.87 -23.21
C PRO A 564 -4.94 16.97 -24.29
N LYS A 565 -4.79 16.65 -25.57
CA LYS A 565 -5.02 17.60 -26.68
C LYS A 565 -6.49 18.01 -26.80
N ALA A 566 -7.40 17.10 -26.45
CA ALA A 566 -8.84 17.35 -26.55
C ALA A 566 -9.33 18.46 -25.60
N TYR A 567 -8.59 18.77 -24.53
CA TYR A 567 -8.97 19.85 -23.61
C TYR A 567 -9.00 21.21 -24.30
N ARG A 568 -8.03 21.50 -25.17
CA ARG A 568 -7.98 22.79 -25.91
C ARG A 568 -9.17 22.97 -26.81
N GLU A 569 -9.57 21.91 -27.53
CA GLU A 569 -10.73 21.92 -28.42
C GLU A 569 -12.03 22.12 -27.62
N ALA A 570 -12.17 21.39 -26.51
CA ALA A 570 -13.32 21.50 -25.63
C ALA A 570 -13.46 22.89 -25.00
N VAL A 571 -12.34 23.48 -24.53
CA VAL A 571 -12.34 24.86 -24.01
C VAL A 571 -12.73 25.85 -25.10
N ALA A 572 -12.18 25.72 -26.32
CA ALA A 572 -12.53 26.57 -27.43
C ALA A 572 -14.03 26.45 -27.82
N GLU A 573 -14.55 25.22 -27.89
CA GLU A 573 -15.99 25.02 -28.13
C GLU A 573 -16.84 25.64 -27.01
N PHE A 574 -16.48 25.43 -25.76
CA PHE A 574 -17.19 26.01 -24.61
C PHE A 574 -17.21 27.54 -24.67
N ARG A 575 -16.06 28.19 -24.99
CA ARG A 575 -16.00 29.64 -25.17
C ARG A 575 -16.91 30.11 -26.31
N GLY A 576 -16.98 29.35 -27.40
CA GLY A 576 -17.91 29.65 -28.51
C GLY A 576 -19.40 29.59 -28.08
N LEU A 577 -19.73 28.68 -27.16
CA LEU A 577 -21.08 28.60 -26.59
C LEU A 577 -21.38 29.74 -25.61
N GLN A 578 -20.41 30.18 -24.82
CA GLN A 578 -20.57 31.33 -23.90
C GLN A 578 -20.88 32.65 -24.60
N THR A 579 -20.37 32.90 -25.80
CA THR A 579 -20.59 34.16 -26.54
C THR A 579 -22.07 34.38 -26.89
N GLN A 580 -22.93 33.41 -26.70
CA GLN A 580 -24.38 33.47 -26.91
C GLN A 580 -25.16 34.04 -25.71
N GLY A 581 -24.46 34.53 -24.64
CA GLY A 581 -25.08 35.44 -23.68
C GLY A 581 -25.46 34.91 -22.30
N GLU A 582 -24.74 33.95 -21.70
CA GLU A 582 -25.04 33.51 -20.31
C GLU A 582 -23.89 33.76 -19.35
N PRO A 583 -23.98 34.74 -18.43
CA PRO A 583 -23.00 34.93 -17.38
C PRO A 583 -23.02 33.78 -16.35
N GLY A 584 -21.87 33.43 -15.79
CA GLY A 584 -21.76 32.43 -14.69
C GLY A 584 -21.44 31.00 -15.11
N SER A 585 -21.20 30.75 -16.41
CA SER A 585 -20.76 29.43 -16.86
C SER A 585 -19.24 29.23 -16.73
N SER A 586 -18.78 27.99 -16.46
CA SER A 586 -17.38 27.66 -16.28
C SER A 586 -17.01 26.25 -16.78
N ILE A 587 -15.81 26.12 -17.36
CA ILE A 587 -15.24 24.84 -17.78
C ILE A 587 -13.99 24.54 -16.96
N TRP A 588 -13.94 23.34 -16.40
CA TRP A 588 -12.87 22.85 -15.56
C TRP A 588 -12.28 21.59 -16.18
N VAL A 589 -10.98 21.43 -16.04
CA VAL A 589 -10.31 20.26 -16.60
C VAL A 589 -9.67 19.41 -15.52
N ALA A 590 -9.72 18.09 -15.71
CA ALA A 590 -9.20 17.09 -14.80
C ALA A 590 -7.93 16.49 -15.39
N PRO A 591 -6.73 16.85 -14.91
CA PRO A 591 -5.50 16.17 -15.31
C PRO A 591 -5.52 14.70 -14.87
N PRO A 592 -4.59 13.85 -15.36
CA PRO A 592 -4.51 12.44 -14.93
C PRO A 592 -4.49 12.30 -13.41
N ARG A 593 -5.20 11.31 -12.89
CA ARG A 593 -5.36 11.11 -11.43
C ARG A 593 -4.04 10.89 -10.72
N ILE A 594 -3.06 10.28 -11.37
CA ILE A 594 -1.73 10.00 -10.85
C ILE A 594 -0.71 10.75 -11.70
N PHE A 595 0.34 11.20 -11.07
CA PHE A 595 1.51 11.80 -11.68
C PHE A 595 2.75 10.98 -11.32
N LEU A 596 3.63 10.72 -12.29
CA LEU A 596 4.95 10.11 -12.09
C LEU A 596 6.04 11.08 -12.55
N PRO A 597 7.26 11.01 -11.98
CA PRO A 597 8.37 11.89 -12.37
C PRO A 597 8.68 11.82 -13.87
N GLY A 598 8.66 12.96 -14.54
CA GLY A 598 8.88 13.06 -16.00
C GLY A 598 7.59 13.23 -16.80
N GLU A 599 6.43 13.33 -16.15
CA GLU A 599 5.13 13.55 -16.80
C GLU A 599 4.68 15.03 -16.75
N GLU A 600 5.54 15.95 -16.34
CA GLU A 600 5.26 17.39 -16.23
C GLU A 600 4.67 17.97 -17.52
N TRP A 601 5.09 17.43 -18.66
CA TRP A 601 4.60 17.83 -19.97
C TRP A 601 3.09 17.61 -20.14
N ILE A 602 2.51 16.58 -19.48
CA ILE A 602 1.06 16.31 -19.50
C ILE A 602 0.34 17.42 -18.76
N LEU A 603 0.81 17.76 -17.55
CA LEU A 603 0.21 18.82 -16.74
C LEU A 603 0.32 20.18 -17.43
N GLU A 604 1.44 20.46 -18.10
CA GLU A 604 1.64 21.69 -18.86
C GLU A 604 0.73 21.75 -20.10
N GLN A 605 0.54 20.63 -20.78
CA GLN A 605 -0.40 20.55 -21.90
C GLN A 605 -1.84 20.82 -21.46
N VAL A 606 -2.23 20.26 -20.30
CA VAL A 606 -3.55 20.52 -19.69
C VAL A 606 -3.68 21.98 -19.32
N ARG A 607 -2.65 22.58 -18.65
CA ARG A 607 -2.62 24.02 -18.31
C ARG A 607 -2.79 24.90 -19.54
N SER A 608 -2.10 24.59 -20.63
CA SER A 608 -2.12 25.38 -21.89
C SER A 608 -3.48 25.37 -22.58
N SER A 609 -4.46 24.57 -22.16
CA SER A 609 -5.82 24.61 -22.69
C SER A 609 -6.63 25.82 -22.24
N GLY A 610 -6.21 26.53 -21.19
CA GLY A 610 -6.81 27.81 -20.71
C GLY A 610 -8.23 27.66 -20.17
N PRO A 611 -8.51 26.66 -19.26
CA PRO A 611 -9.82 26.53 -18.65
C PRO A 611 -10.09 27.60 -17.60
N ASP A 612 -11.25 27.59 -16.98
CA ASP A 612 -11.56 28.46 -15.84
C ASP A 612 -10.92 27.97 -14.54
N GLY A 613 -10.52 26.69 -14.48
CA GLY A 613 -9.84 26.09 -13.34
C GLY A 613 -9.56 24.59 -13.54
N PHE A 614 -8.92 24.00 -12.55
CA PHE A 614 -8.47 22.60 -12.59
C PHE A 614 -9.06 21.79 -11.44
N LEU A 615 -9.27 20.48 -11.68
CA LEU A 615 -9.57 19.53 -10.63
C LEU A 615 -8.27 18.98 -10.06
N ALA A 616 -7.96 19.28 -8.80
CA ALA A 616 -6.84 18.69 -8.08
C ALA A 616 -7.19 17.25 -7.71
N ARG A 617 -6.45 16.28 -8.26
CA ARG A 617 -6.72 14.84 -8.13
C ARG A 617 -5.63 14.08 -7.36
N ASN A 618 -4.49 14.74 -7.14
CA ASN A 618 -3.38 14.26 -6.33
C ASN A 618 -2.63 15.44 -5.72
N HIS A 619 -1.63 15.13 -4.91
CA HIS A 619 -0.86 16.15 -4.17
C HIS A 619 0.04 17.00 -5.08
N ASP A 620 0.48 16.46 -6.23
CA ASP A 620 1.31 17.18 -7.20
C ASP A 620 0.55 18.35 -7.83
N HIS A 621 -0.74 18.17 -8.10
CA HIS A 621 -1.58 19.21 -8.70
C HIS A 621 -1.70 20.44 -7.80
N LEU A 622 -1.66 20.27 -6.48
CA LEU A 622 -1.75 21.37 -5.52
C LEU A 622 -0.57 22.34 -5.64
N GLY A 623 0.62 21.83 -5.93
CA GLY A 623 1.82 22.64 -6.17
C GLY A 623 1.93 23.11 -7.60
N PHE A 624 1.69 22.22 -8.59
CA PHE A 624 1.85 22.53 -10.01
C PHE A 624 0.91 23.63 -10.51
N TYR A 625 -0.35 23.62 -10.04
CA TYR A 625 -1.37 24.62 -10.39
C TYR A 625 -1.51 25.70 -9.30
N ALA A 626 -0.50 25.90 -8.44
CA ALA A 626 -0.54 26.97 -7.44
C ALA A 626 -0.76 28.35 -8.10
N GLY A 627 -1.73 29.10 -7.58
CA GLY A 627 -2.16 30.39 -8.16
C GLY A 627 -3.29 30.29 -9.18
N GLU A 628 -3.64 29.11 -9.65
CA GLU A 628 -4.82 28.84 -10.47
C GLU A 628 -6.05 28.56 -9.61
N ARG A 629 -7.24 28.60 -10.20
CA ARG A 629 -8.47 28.18 -9.52
C ARG A 629 -8.50 26.66 -9.41
N LEU A 630 -8.68 26.14 -8.20
CA LEU A 630 -8.66 24.69 -7.93
C LEU A 630 -9.93 24.22 -7.22
N ARG A 631 -10.42 23.05 -7.63
CA ARG A 631 -11.39 22.24 -6.89
C ARG A 631 -10.80 20.86 -6.62
N GLY A 632 -11.05 20.31 -5.44
CA GLY A 632 -10.57 18.96 -5.07
C GLY A 632 -11.48 17.88 -5.64
N ASP A 633 -10.90 16.87 -6.30
CA ASP A 633 -11.64 15.71 -6.79
C ASP A 633 -11.67 14.60 -5.72
N PHE A 634 -12.54 13.60 -5.90
CA PHE A 634 -12.78 12.50 -4.95
C PHE A 634 -11.50 11.74 -4.54
N SER A 635 -10.52 11.68 -5.42
CA SER A 635 -9.23 11.00 -5.20
C SER A 635 -8.33 11.66 -4.15
N LEU A 636 -8.66 12.86 -3.68
CA LEU A 636 -8.06 13.46 -2.47
C LEU A 636 -8.59 12.83 -1.18
N ASN A 637 -9.57 11.92 -1.26
CA ASN A 637 -10.10 11.13 -0.15
C ASN A 637 -10.63 11.99 1.03
N VAL A 638 -11.38 13.03 0.73
CA VAL A 638 -11.97 13.92 1.76
C VAL A 638 -13.14 13.21 2.44
N ALA A 639 -12.92 12.72 3.66
CA ALA A 639 -13.89 11.91 4.41
C ALA A 639 -14.29 12.51 5.79
N ASN A 640 -13.61 13.58 6.21
CA ASN A 640 -13.83 14.22 7.52
C ASN A 640 -13.53 15.72 7.48
N PRO A 641 -13.98 16.49 8.48
CA PRO A 641 -13.81 17.95 8.49
C PRO A 641 -12.35 18.40 8.62
N TRP A 642 -11.46 17.63 9.24
CA TRP A 642 -10.04 17.97 9.36
C TRP A 642 -9.33 17.95 8.01
N THR A 643 -9.64 16.96 7.18
CA THR A 643 -9.13 16.87 5.80
C THR A 643 -9.72 17.98 4.93
N ALA A 644 -11.04 18.24 5.03
CA ALA A 644 -11.72 19.27 4.27
C ALA A 644 -11.16 20.67 4.58
N GLU A 645 -11.05 21.01 5.84
CA GLU A 645 -10.52 22.32 6.28
C GLU A 645 -9.08 22.52 5.78
N PHE A 646 -8.22 21.51 5.89
CA PHE A 646 -6.84 21.60 5.44
C PHE A 646 -6.72 21.97 3.94
N PHE A 647 -7.45 21.27 3.10
CA PHE A 647 -7.41 21.57 1.67
C PHE A 647 -7.97 22.95 1.34
N CYS A 648 -9.06 23.35 1.99
CA CYS A 648 -9.66 24.68 1.79
C CYS A 648 -8.74 25.81 2.27
N GLN A 649 -8.15 25.69 3.45
CA GLN A 649 -7.35 26.77 4.04
C GLN A 649 -5.92 26.81 3.50
N ARG A 650 -5.28 25.65 3.39
CA ARG A 650 -3.86 25.58 3.00
C ARG A 650 -3.65 25.81 1.52
N TYR A 651 -4.55 25.28 0.68
CA TYR A 651 -4.43 25.30 -0.78
C TYR A 651 -5.49 26.14 -1.48
N GLY A 652 -6.41 26.72 -0.74
CA GLY A 652 -7.45 27.60 -1.28
C GLY A 652 -8.43 26.88 -2.21
N LEU A 653 -8.66 25.57 -2.03
CA LEU A 653 -9.61 24.86 -2.88
C LEU A 653 -11.00 25.44 -2.73
N GLU A 654 -11.62 25.84 -3.84
CA GLU A 654 -12.95 26.47 -3.86
C GLU A 654 -14.03 25.49 -3.37
N ARG A 655 -13.96 24.26 -3.86
CA ARG A 655 -14.87 23.16 -3.54
C ARG A 655 -14.10 21.84 -3.45
N LEU A 656 -14.70 20.84 -2.85
CA LEU A 656 -14.16 19.49 -2.65
C LEU A 656 -15.21 18.47 -3.10
N THR A 657 -14.78 17.42 -3.80
CA THR A 657 -15.64 16.24 -3.96
C THR A 657 -15.42 15.31 -2.76
N ALA A 658 -16.49 14.93 -2.07
CA ALA A 658 -16.41 14.00 -0.95
C ALA A 658 -15.90 12.62 -1.43
N SER A 659 -15.17 11.89 -0.56
CA SER A 659 -14.68 10.56 -0.88
C SER A 659 -15.82 9.63 -1.28
N TYR A 660 -15.58 8.81 -2.31
CA TYR A 660 -16.53 7.78 -2.75
C TYR A 660 -16.58 6.55 -1.82
N ASP A 661 -15.79 6.53 -0.76
CA ASP A 661 -15.90 5.53 0.31
C ASP A 661 -16.99 5.86 1.35
N LEU A 662 -17.63 7.02 1.27
CA LEU A 662 -18.69 7.44 2.20
C LEU A 662 -20.06 6.86 1.81
N ASN A 663 -20.72 6.17 2.73
CA ASN A 663 -22.14 5.90 2.59
C ASN A 663 -22.97 7.16 2.92
N ILE A 664 -24.31 7.10 2.71
CA ILE A 664 -25.16 8.29 2.88
C ILE A 664 -25.12 8.84 4.31
N GLY A 665 -25.11 7.97 5.34
CA GLY A 665 -25.05 8.41 6.74
C GLY A 665 -23.74 9.14 7.06
N GLN A 666 -22.62 8.61 6.59
CA GLN A 666 -21.29 9.20 6.73
C GLN A 666 -21.15 10.52 5.94
N LEU A 667 -21.72 10.58 4.73
CA LEU A 667 -21.78 11.82 3.96
C LEU A 667 -22.59 12.89 4.68
N GLU A 668 -23.77 12.55 5.24
CA GLU A 668 -24.55 13.47 6.05
C GLU A 668 -23.80 13.92 7.32
N ALA A 669 -23.04 13.02 7.97
CA ALA A 669 -22.19 13.39 9.11
C ALA A 669 -21.11 14.40 8.70
N LEU A 670 -20.47 14.20 7.55
CA LEU A 670 -19.52 15.17 6.98
C LEU A 670 -20.18 16.55 6.72
N LEU A 671 -21.36 16.56 6.10
CA LEU A 671 -22.09 17.80 5.79
C LEU A 671 -22.63 18.55 7.03
N ARG A 672 -22.77 17.85 8.19
CA ARG A 672 -23.11 18.51 9.46
C ARG A 672 -21.88 19.13 10.16
N THR A 673 -20.68 18.67 9.83
CA THR A 673 -19.43 19.06 10.49
C THR A 673 -18.54 19.96 9.63
N ALA A 674 -18.85 20.10 8.34
CA ALA A 674 -18.16 20.98 7.39
C ALA A 674 -19.20 21.71 6.51
N PRO A 675 -18.91 22.91 5.98
CA PRO A 675 -19.87 23.70 5.19
C PRO A 675 -20.37 22.93 3.94
N PRO A 676 -21.65 22.59 3.82
CA PRO A 676 -22.16 21.74 2.73
C PRO A 676 -21.97 22.35 1.33
N ALA A 677 -22.04 23.67 1.22
CA ALA A 677 -21.85 24.41 -0.05
C ALA A 677 -20.40 24.29 -0.61
N ARG A 678 -19.46 23.82 0.21
CA ARG A 678 -18.07 23.53 -0.21
C ARG A 678 -17.95 22.20 -0.94
N PHE A 679 -18.97 21.35 -0.96
CA PHE A 679 -18.84 20.01 -1.55
C PHE A 679 -19.60 19.90 -2.88
N ASP A 680 -18.93 19.28 -3.85
CA ASP A 680 -19.53 18.75 -5.06
C ASP A 680 -19.96 17.30 -4.77
N LEU A 681 -21.27 17.03 -4.74
CA LEU A 681 -21.83 15.73 -4.40
C LEU A 681 -22.20 14.95 -5.66
N THR A 682 -21.60 13.80 -5.87
CA THR A 682 -21.85 12.97 -7.05
C THR A 682 -23.13 12.15 -6.86
N LEU A 683 -24.16 12.47 -7.64
CA LEU A 683 -25.46 11.77 -7.62
C LEU A 683 -25.56 10.67 -8.68
N HIS A 684 -24.76 10.72 -9.74
CA HIS A 684 -24.80 9.74 -10.83
C HIS A 684 -23.41 9.48 -11.36
N GLN A 685 -23.00 8.22 -11.40
CA GLN A 685 -21.68 7.84 -11.92
C GLN A 685 -21.59 6.34 -12.24
N HIS A 686 -20.72 6.00 -13.17
CA HIS A 686 -20.11 4.69 -13.23
C HIS A 686 -18.90 4.68 -12.31
N MET A 687 -18.97 3.92 -11.20
CA MET A 687 -17.88 3.91 -10.21
C MET A 687 -16.54 3.53 -10.85
N PRO A 688 -15.48 4.35 -10.70
CA PRO A 688 -14.13 4.00 -11.15
C PRO A 688 -13.50 2.95 -10.23
N MET A 689 -13.63 1.68 -10.59
CA MET A 689 -13.30 0.53 -9.75
C MET A 689 -11.81 0.39 -9.49
N PHE A 690 -11.04 0.10 -10.55
CA PHE A 690 -9.59 -0.01 -10.51
C PHE A 690 -8.96 1.18 -11.23
N HIS A 691 -7.93 1.77 -10.64
CA HIS A 691 -7.04 2.70 -11.33
C HIS A 691 -5.62 2.17 -11.24
N MET A 692 -5.01 1.83 -12.38
CA MET A 692 -3.85 0.93 -12.44
C MET A 692 -2.72 1.53 -13.27
N ASN A 693 -1.48 1.31 -12.85
CA ASN A 693 -0.29 1.53 -13.69
C ASN A 693 -0.04 0.33 -14.64
N HIS A 694 -0.91 -0.65 -14.63
CA HIS A 694 -0.91 -1.76 -15.56
C HIS A 694 -1.83 -1.46 -16.74
N CYS A 695 -1.28 -1.50 -17.96
CA CYS A 695 -2.05 -1.27 -19.17
C CYS A 695 -2.52 -2.59 -19.78
N VAL A 696 -3.81 -2.89 -19.64
CA VAL A 696 -4.47 -4.08 -20.19
C VAL A 696 -4.43 -4.08 -21.72
N PHE A 697 -4.58 -2.92 -22.36
CA PHE A 697 -4.45 -2.78 -23.82
C PHE A 697 -3.07 -3.24 -24.30
N CYS A 698 -2.00 -2.75 -23.64
CA CYS A 698 -0.64 -3.13 -23.99
C CYS A 698 -0.38 -4.62 -23.71
N ALA A 699 -0.80 -5.12 -22.56
CA ALA A 699 -0.52 -6.49 -22.12
C ALA A 699 -1.15 -7.56 -23.02
N PHE A 700 -2.35 -7.31 -23.58
CA PHE A 700 -3.15 -8.34 -24.23
C PHE A 700 -3.52 -8.06 -25.70
N LEU A 701 -3.43 -6.81 -26.16
CA LEU A 701 -3.72 -6.41 -27.53
C LEU A 701 -2.47 -5.97 -28.33
N SER A 702 -1.28 -6.10 -27.73
CA SER A 702 -0.03 -5.77 -28.40
C SER A 702 1.07 -6.79 -28.12
N THR A 703 2.18 -6.66 -28.84
CA THR A 703 3.42 -7.40 -28.60
C THR A 703 4.44 -6.60 -27.80
N GLY A 704 4.19 -5.30 -27.60
CA GLY A 704 5.05 -4.39 -26.85
C GLY A 704 4.96 -4.56 -25.34
N LYS A 705 5.80 -3.84 -24.62
CA LYS A 705 5.91 -3.85 -23.16
C LYS A 705 5.27 -2.63 -22.51
N ASP A 706 5.38 -1.47 -23.19
CA ASP A 706 4.89 -0.20 -22.68
C ASP A 706 4.46 0.76 -23.82
N TYR A 707 4.22 2.02 -23.51
CA TYR A 707 3.73 3.03 -24.45
C TYR A 707 4.66 3.33 -25.64
N ARG A 708 5.93 2.96 -25.54
CA ARG A 708 6.97 3.22 -26.57
C ARG A 708 6.87 2.23 -27.73
N ASP A 709 6.36 1.01 -27.49
CA ASP A 709 6.37 -0.08 -28.45
C ASP A 709 5.02 -0.81 -28.59
N CYS A 710 3.99 -0.43 -27.83
CA CYS A 710 2.68 -1.11 -27.87
C CYS A 710 1.82 -0.79 -29.11
N GLY A 711 2.16 0.23 -29.91
CA GLY A 711 1.38 0.65 -31.05
C GLY A 711 0.01 1.27 -30.72
N ARG A 712 -0.20 1.64 -29.45
CA ARG A 712 -1.38 2.36 -28.90
C ARG A 712 -2.74 1.74 -29.28
N PRO A 713 -3.00 0.49 -28.91
CA PRO A 713 -4.29 -0.13 -29.18
C PRO A 713 -5.46 0.59 -28.47
N CYS A 714 -5.21 1.32 -27.38
CA CYS A 714 -6.20 2.15 -26.67
C CYS A 714 -6.81 3.28 -27.52
N GLU A 715 -6.09 3.78 -28.55
CA GLU A 715 -6.60 4.79 -29.47
C GLU A 715 -7.49 4.18 -30.59
N LYS A 716 -7.47 2.84 -30.76
CA LYS A 716 -8.09 2.16 -31.89
C LYS A 716 -9.26 1.27 -31.50
N HIS A 717 -9.30 0.79 -30.27
CA HIS A 717 -10.23 -0.24 -29.82
C HIS A 717 -11.00 0.20 -28.59
N ARG A 718 -12.29 -0.10 -28.57
CA ARG A 718 -13.11 -0.03 -27.34
C ARG A 718 -12.97 -1.34 -26.60
N VAL A 719 -12.47 -1.29 -25.37
CA VAL A 719 -12.14 -2.49 -24.60
C VAL A 719 -12.95 -2.52 -23.30
N GLY A 720 -13.36 -3.72 -22.93
CA GLY A 720 -14.00 -4.01 -21.64
C GLY A 720 -13.50 -5.33 -21.06
N LEU A 721 -13.73 -5.50 -19.78
CA LEU A 721 -13.50 -6.76 -19.06
C LEU A 721 -14.84 -7.38 -18.72
N ARG A 722 -15.09 -8.61 -19.20
CA ARG A 722 -16.29 -9.36 -18.85
C ARG A 722 -16.00 -10.25 -17.65
N ASP A 723 -16.78 -10.06 -16.60
CA ASP A 723 -16.68 -10.84 -15.39
C ASP A 723 -17.38 -12.20 -15.49
N ARG A 724 -17.31 -13.00 -14.41
CA ARG A 724 -17.90 -14.35 -14.31
C ARG A 724 -19.44 -14.39 -14.39
N VAL A 725 -20.12 -13.25 -14.19
CA VAL A 725 -21.58 -13.15 -14.30
C VAL A 725 -22.03 -12.53 -15.63
N GLY A 726 -21.07 -12.28 -16.55
CA GLY A 726 -21.31 -11.73 -17.87
C GLY A 726 -21.41 -10.21 -17.92
N ALA A 727 -21.12 -9.49 -16.83
CA ALA A 727 -21.09 -8.04 -16.82
C ALA A 727 -19.84 -7.53 -17.53
N GLU A 728 -20.00 -6.64 -18.50
CA GLU A 728 -18.91 -6.04 -19.25
C GLU A 728 -18.54 -4.68 -18.68
N LEU A 729 -17.36 -4.59 -18.08
CA LEU A 729 -16.83 -3.44 -17.36
C LEU A 729 -16.01 -2.57 -18.33
N PRO A 730 -16.42 -1.33 -18.64
CA PRO A 730 -15.67 -0.46 -19.54
C PRO A 730 -14.26 -0.17 -19.04
N LEU A 731 -13.29 -0.17 -19.95
CA LEU A 731 -11.89 0.14 -19.67
C LEU A 731 -11.46 1.38 -20.44
N LYS A 732 -10.85 2.34 -19.73
CA LYS A 732 -10.33 3.58 -20.28
C LYS A 732 -8.84 3.73 -19.95
N ALA A 733 -8.07 4.32 -20.85
CA ALA A 733 -6.68 4.70 -20.61
C ALA A 733 -6.59 6.22 -20.34
N ASP A 734 -5.57 6.67 -19.60
CA ASP A 734 -5.23 8.09 -19.50
C ASP A 734 -3.95 8.43 -20.28
N ALA A 735 -3.56 9.70 -20.26
CA ALA A 735 -2.37 10.19 -20.98
C ALA A 735 -1.06 9.55 -20.48
N GLY A 736 -1.01 9.09 -19.22
CA GLY A 736 0.10 8.35 -18.63
C GLY A 736 0.02 6.84 -18.85
N CYS A 737 -0.85 6.38 -19.75
CA CYS A 737 -1.10 4.96 -20.03
C CYS A 737 -1.66 4.15 -18.85
N ARG A 738 -2.19 4.82 -17.83
CA ARG A 738 -2.88 4.17 -16.71
C ARG A 738 -4.28 3.78 -17.15
N ASN A 739 -4.74 2.65 -16.66
CA ASN A 739 -6.06 2.16 -16.99
C ASN A 739 -7.05 2.32 -15.84
N THR A 740 -8.26 2.77 -16.15
CA THR A 740 -9.39 2.79 -15.23
C THR A 740 -10.46 1.82 -15.72
N VAL A 741 -10.86 0.90 -14.86
CA VAL A 741 -12.04 0.04 -15.08
C VAL A 741 -13.23 0.69 -14.40
N TYR A 742 -14.32 0.85 -15.14
CA TYR A 742 -15.55 1.41 -14.61
C TYR A 742 -16.60 0.32 -14.37
N ASN A 743 -17.50 0.56 -13.41
CA ASN A 743 -18.66 -0.31 -13.24
C ASN A 743 -19.54 -0.24 -14.51
N ASN A 744 -20.11 -1.36 -14.90
CA ASN A 744 -20.95 -1.48 -16.10
C ASN A 744 -22.30 -0.77 -15.99
N ARG A 745 -22.74 -0.45 -14.78
CA ARG A 745 -24.00 0.24 -14.52
C ARG A 745 -23.74 1.52 -13.76
N ALA A 746 -24.45 2.57 -14.15
CA ALA A 746 -24.44 3.80 -13.39
C ALA A 746 -25.11 3.58 -12.03
N GLN A 747 -24.51 4.15 -11.01
CA GLN A 747 -25.05 4.23 -9.66
C GLN A 747 -25.75 5.57 -9.50
N SER A 748 -26.85 5.60 -8.74
CA SER A 748 -27.63 6.81 -8.52
C SER A 748 -27.99 7.02 -7.05
N GLY A 749 -27.65 8.19 -6.52
CA GLY A 749 -28.09 8.69 -5.21
C GLY A 749 -29.30 9.62 -5.28
N ALA A 750 -30.10 9.54 -6.34
CA ALA A 750 -31.23 10.45 -6.58
C ALA A 750 -32.25 10.48 -5.43
N GLU A 751 -32.48 9.38 -4.73
CA GLU A 751 -33.40 9.30 -3.57
C GLU A 751 -32.99 10.22 -2.41
N TYR A 752 -31.68 10.52 -2.30
CA TYR A 752 -31.13 11.33 -1.22
C TYR A 752 -31.04 12.82 -1.56
N ALA A 753 -31.31 13.23 -2.80
CA ALA A 753 -31.13 14.60 -3.28
C ALA A 753 -31.85 15.64 -2.38
N SER A 754 -33.12 15.41 -2.06
CA SER A 754 -33.89 16.32 -1.20
C SER A 754 -33.33 16.43 0.22
N ARG A 755 -32.85 15.30 0.79
CA ARG A 755 -32.20 15.29 2.12
C ARG A 755 -30.90 16.07 2.12
N LEU A 756 -30.07 15.88 1.09
CA LEU A 756 -28.80 16.58 0.93
C LEU A 756 -29.01 18.09 0.73
N ILE A 757 -30.01 18.48 -0.07
CA ILE A 757 -30.41 19.90 -0.23
C ILE A 757 -30.88 20.48 1.11
N GLY A 758 -31.66 19.72 1.89
CA GLY A 758 -32.09 20.10 3.22
C GLY A 758 -30.97 20.30 4.23
N LEU A 759 -29.83 19.63 4.04
CA LEU A 759 -28.61 19.83 4.83
C LEU A 759 -27.74 21.00 4.34
N GLY A 760 -28.13 21.71 3.26
CA GLY A 760 -27.39 22.85 2.72
C GLY A 760 -26.48 22.50 1.53
N ALA A 761 -26.52 21.27 1.02
CA ALA A 761 -25.77 20.94 -0.19
C ALA A 761 -26.35 21.69 -1.41
N ARG A 762 -25.47 22.19 -2.28
CA ARG A 762 -25.89 23.02 -3.43
C ARG A 762 -25.29 22.57 -4.75
N ASN A 763 -24.23 21.78 -4.75
CA ASN A 763 -23.49 21.42 -5.96
C ASN A 763 -23.63 19.92 -6.19
N PHE A 764 -24.26 19.51 -7.29
CA PHE A 764 -24.59 18.12 -7.62
C PHE A 764 -23.98 17.71 -8.92
N ARG A 765 -23.16 16.67 -8.91
CA ARG A 765 -22.35 16.20 -10.01
C ARG A 765 -22.95 14.94 -10.65
N ILE A 766 -23.02 14.93 -11.97
CA ILE A 766 -23.44 13.82 -12.81
C ILE A 766 -22.28 13.47 -13.73
N GLU A 767 -21.84 12.22 -13.71
CA GLU A 767 -20.70 11.75 -14.47
C GLU A 767 -21.09 10.79 -15.60
N PHE A 768 -20.45 10.97 -16.74
CA PHE A 768 -20.65 10.16 -17.95
C PHE A 768 -19.33 9.47 -18.32
N VAL A 769 -19.42 8.27 -18.95
CA VAL A 769 -18.26 7.51 -19.43
C VAL A 769 -18.31 7.37 -20.95
N ASN A 770 -19.28 6.62 -21.46
CA ASN A 770 -19.41 6.30 -22.88
C ASN A 770 -20.78 6.70 -23.46
N GLU A 771 -21.61 7.36 -22.68
CA GLU A 771 -22.98 7.73 -23.08
C GLU A 771 -22.98 8.64 -24.29
N GLU A 772 -23.86 8.36 -25.23
CA GLU A 772 -24.05 9.15 -26.43
C GLU A 772 -24.71 10.53 -26.08
N PRO A 773 -24.51 11.57 -26.91
CA PRO A 773 -25.01 12.91 -26.61
C PRO A 773 -26.51 12.97 -26.25
N GLY A 774 -27.34 12.14 -26.88
CA GLY A 774 -28.78 12.08 -26.57
C GLY A 774 -29.06 11.52 -25.17
N GLU A 775 -28.31 10.53 -24.72
CA GLU A 775 -28.42 9.94 -23.37
C GLU A 775 -27.95 10.95 -22.31
N VAL A 776 -26.85 11.67 -22.59
CA VAL A 776 -26.33 12.74 -21.74
C VAL A 776 -27.42 13.81 -21.51
N ALA A 777 -28.01 14.33 -22.60
CA ALA A 777 -29.04 15.37 -22.50
C ALA A 777 -30.26 14.90 -21.71
N GLN A 778 -30.73 13.67 -21.95
CA GLN A 778 -31.86 13.08 -21.25
C GLN A 778 -31.59 12.89 -19.76
N THR A 779 -30.41 12.38 -19.43
CA THR A 779 -30.02 12.15 -18.01
C THR A 779 -29.95 13.48 -17.27
N LEU A 780 -29.29 14.49 -17.84
CA LEU A 780 -29.18 15.80 -17.22
C LEU A 780 -30.52 16.50 -17.06
N ASP A 781 -31.44 16.41 -18.03
CA ASP A 781 -32.79 16.97 -17.89
C ASP A 781 -33.54 16.35 -16.71
N ARG A 782 -33.45 15.04 -16.53
CA ARG A 782 -34.10 14.35 -15.40
C ARG A 782 -33.50 14.74 -14.05
N TYR A 783 -32.18 14.85 -13.94
CA TYR A 783 -31.55 15.34 -12.70
C TYR A 783 -31.89 16.82 -12.44
N ARG A 784 -31.98 17.66 -13.46
CA ARG A 784 -32.44 19.03 -13.32
C ARG A 784 -33.87 19.07 -12.74
N ARG A 785 -34.81 18.27 -13.27
CA ARG A 785 -36.18 18.13 -12.76
C ARG A 785 -36.23 17.57 -11.33
N LEU A 786 -35.31 16.66 -10.99
CA LEU A 786 -35.15 16.17 -9.62
C LEU A 786 -34.73 17.27 -8.66
N LEU A 787 -33.73 18.07 -9.03
CA LEU A 787 -33.18 19.13 -8.19
C LEU A 787 -34.17 20.32 -8.05
N SER A 788 -35.04 20.56 -9.05
CA SER A 788 -36.15 21.53 -8.96
C SER A 788 -37.37 21.00 -8.16
N GLY A 789 -37.39 19.71 -7.81
CA GLY A 789 -38.49 19.09 -7.09
C GLY A 789 -39.68 18.68 -7.96
N GLU A 790 -39.56 18.74 -9.31
CA GLU A 790 -40.60 18.33 -10.25
C GLU A 790 -40.86 16.82 -10.25
N ILE A 791 -39.82 16.02 -10.01
CA ILE A 791 -39.92 14.57 -9.93
C ILE A 791 -39.19 14.04 -8.68
N SER A 792 -39.61 12.87 -8.22
CA SER A 792 -38.93 12.16 -7.12
C SER A 792 -37.75 11.35 -7.60
N GLY A 793 -36.86 10.94 -6.69
CA GLY A 793 -35.74 10.00 -6.99
C GLY A 793 -36.25 8.67 -7.54
N ALA A 794 -37.40 8.17 -7.07
CA ALA A 794 -38.05 6.95 -7.56
C ALA A 794 -38.56 7.10 -8.99
N ASP A 795 -39.09 8.28 -9.36
CA ASP A 795 -39.53 8.59 -10.71
C ASP A 795 -38.30 8.64 -11.65
N LEU A 796 -37.25 9.31 -11.23
CA LEU A 796 -36.01 9.38 -11.99
C LEU A 796 -35.44 7.96 -12.29
N TRP A 797 -35.40 7.08 -11.30
CA TRP A 797 -34.91 5.71 -11.51
C TRP A 797 -35.73 4.94 -12.52
N ARG A 798 -37.07 5.06 -12.47
CA ARG A 798 -37.97 4.44 -13.46
C ARG A 798 -37.74 4.98 -14.86
N GLU A 799 -37.60 6.27 -15.00
CA GLU A 799 -37.39 6.92 -16.29
C GLU A 799 -36.03 6.59 -16.92
N LEU A 800 -34.98 6.47 -16.12
CA LEU A 800 -33.63 6.06 -16.58
C LEU A 800 -33.43 4.54 -16.65
N LYS A 801 -34.47 3.74 -16.35
CA LYS A 801 -34.38 2.27 -16.31
C LYS A 801 -33.26 1.73 -15.41
N LEU A 802 -32.98 2.42 -14.31
CA LEU A 802 -31.97 2.03 -13.34
C LEU A 802 -32.46 0.91 -12.41
N ILE A 803 -33.77 0.69 -12.32
CA ILE A 803 -34.38 -0.36 -11.48
C ILE A 803 -34.23 -1.71 -12.20
N HIS A 804 -33.70 -2.70 -11.51
CA HIS A 804 -33.59 -4.09 -11.96
C HIS A 804 -34.14 -5.05 -10.89
N GLN A 805 -34.11 -6.37 -11.14
CA GLN A 805 -34.69 -7.40 -10.25
C GLN A 805 -34.21 -7.31 -8.79
N LEU A 806 -33.00 -6.80 -8.54
CA LEU A 806 -32.44 -6.63 -7.19
C LEU A 806 -32.54 -5.21 -6.63
N GLY A 807 -33.26 -4.31 -7.33
CA GLY A 807 -33.40 -2.89 -6.98
C GLY A 807 -32.39 -2.00 -7.69
N VAL A 808 -32.34 -0.72 -7.30
CA VAL A 808 -31.43 0.28 -7.88
C VAL A 808 -30.03 0.12 -7.29
N THR A 809 -29.02 0.27 -8.15
CA THR A 809 -27.63 0.34 -7.71
C THR A 809 -27.37 1.71 -7.07
N ARG A 810 -27.22 1.74 -5.75
CA ARG A 810 -26.99 2.97 -4.96
C ARG A 810 -25.50 3.27 -4.76
N GLY A 811 -24.66 2.28 -4.99
CA GLY A 811 -23.22 2.39 -4.76
C GLY A 811 -22.87 2.66 -3.30
N GLN A 812 -21.89 3.51 -3.09
CA GLN A 812 -21.47 3.96 -1.77
C GLN A 812 -22.60 4.62 -0.94
N MET A 813 -23.63 5.16 -1.56
CA MET A 813 -24.74 5.79 -0.84
C MET A 813 -25.74 4.79 -0.26
N SER A 814 -25.57 3.47 -0.46
CA SER A 814 -26.40 2.50 0.24
C SER A 814 -26.13 2.57 1.75
N GLY A 815 -27.20 2.72 2.53
CA GLY A 815 -27.11 2.53 3.98
C GLY A 815 -26.80 1.06 4.29
N SER A 816 -25.96 0.79 5.27
CA SER A 816 -25.69 -0.54 5.82
C SER A 816 -26.92 -1.10 6.51
#